data_5ff5535b60892aa505f3ef9f58f96435
#
_entry.id   5ff5535b60892aa505f3ef9f58f96435
#
_cell.length_a   1.000
_cell.length_b   1.000
_cell.length_c   1.000
_cell.angle_alpha   90.00
_cell.angle_beta   90.00
_cell.angle_gamma   90.00
#
_symmetry.space_group_name_H-M   'P 1'
#
loop_
_entity.id
_entity.type
_entity.pdbx_description
1 polymer ?
#
loop_
_entity_poly.entity_id
_entity_poly.type
_entity_poly.pdbx_seq_one_letter_code
_entity_poly.pdbx_strand_id
1 'polypeptide(L)'
;MISRTRLIITVLLGCHLFLAPGLLTSQLRSTSQNEDRTQTPSSATPGQQPPPNQPEASAPAPEDEGMKVMEEVVQQQIQSAAEQDSGNPRPAANVVLNRDEVLIRADEQEKDQDIYKVRGNVEIRFRNNILHCDQATYDSTTGKIIATGHVVYDGGTHNEHLVGTHATYDVSRDTGTFYDVTGSTGLKVKNPLMYLTSSTPFFFAGKVVDKLGPDLYRVHQGIVTSCQLPNAKWEFYPAAATVEVGGDAKMYHSTLRIKGIPVFYFPYVQHPVDNLGRKSGFLIPVIGQSNSKGTIIGDSFYWAINRNSDAEIGGYYFSSRGWAQVGNYRNIGWHYQLHAEYYGVIDEKGNPTTGQKQGGEELKINGLVFLPYGFRGVISVDYLSSYLFRLAFGQSFTDAINSEVRSSGFVSKSWSGNFFGLMMSRYQNYQSTVQGDVIDIAHIPSFQMAGVENPIFNSKFMYTYEFAGEGVSRHEPGFQTQNVVGRLDANPTVSLPSFLHGWTFRPEVGARETLYTERLIPSNGNTGAIGVAVAQTLNRNVLLASMEARPPSIAKIFDRKLFGYVLKHTVEPYAIYRYETGISNFSNIIRFDYRDILADSSGVEYGVVNRLYAKKSTSSAQCYLHPKYPPPDAPPAEVTKQLAADTSICDDQSGPAKEVITWTLAQKYFFNPTFGGALEPNQRNVFDSSVDFSGIAFLTQPRNASPLISRLMIRNGSTDFQWALDYDPVFHQVNASTIFVGQRLTPKWFLLGSQTYLHVPGEVIPATANQVLAPDISNQFRVQAIYGSLNSRGFSTAAAMAFDVKNAYIQGATVQSTYNWDCCGLTFEYARWALGPVRNENAYRFAFSLTNVGTFGNLKRLQRIY
;
A
#
# COMPACT_ATOMS: atom_id res chain seq x y z
N MET A 1 -7.25 -36.53 -8.12
CA MET A 1 -7.11 -35.82 -6.83
C MET A 1 -5.70 -35.93 -6.23
N ILE A 2 -5.10 -37.10 -6.12
CA ILE A 2 -3.75 -37.29 -5.50
C ILE A 2 -2.60 -36.63 -6.25
N SER A 3 -2.72 -36.44 -7.56
CA SER A 3 -1.64 -35.80 -8.40
C SER A 3 -1.51 -34.28 -8.22
N ARG A 4 -2.60 -33.57 -7.94
CA ARG A 4 -2.59 -32.10 -7.77
C ARG A 4 -2.07 -31.64 -6.41
N THR A 5 -2.35 -32.41 -5.36
CA THR A 5 -1.83 -32.14 -4.02
C THR A 5 -0.30 -32.28 -3.94
N ARG A 6 0.28 -33.19 -4.75
CA ARG A 6 1.74 -33.31 -4.86
C ARG A 6 2.40 -32.10 -5.51
N LEU A 7 1.71 -31.43 -6.46
CA LEU A 7 2.24 -30.23 -7.12
C LEU A 7 2.30 -29.04 -6.15
N ILE A 8 1.27 -28.86 -5.32
CA ILE A 8 1.23 -27.77 -4.34
C ILE A 8 2.30 -27.96 -3.25
N ILE A 9 2.47 -29.20 -2.77
CA ILE A 9 3.53 -29.51 -1.80
C ILE A 9 4.92 -29.36 -2.43
N THR A 10 5.10 -29.70 -3.70
CA THR A 10 6.37 -29.54 -4.40
C THR A 10 6.70 -28.07 -4.65
N VAL A 11 5.71 -27.21 -4.91
CA VAL A 11 5.91 -25.75 -5.03
C VAL A 11 6.25 -25.14 -3.67
N LEU A 12 5.62 -25.55 -2.58
CA LEU A 12 5.94 -25.10 -1.24
C LEU A 12 7.33 -25.59 -0.74
N LEU A 13 7.70 -26.83 -1.06
CA LEU A 13 9.03 -27.38 -0.76
C LEU A 13 10.11 -26.83 -1.72
N GLY A 14 9.79 -26.60 -2.99
CA GLY A 14 10.66 -25.94 -3.95
C GLY A 14 11.02 -24.51 -3.55
N CYS A 15 10.07 -23.77 -2.98
CA CYS A 15 10.36 -22.44 -2.43
C CYS A 15 11.36 -22.45 -1.26
N HIS A 16 11.40 -23.54 -0.46
CA HIS A 16 12.40 -23.64 0.61
C HIS A 16 13.83 -23.92 0.12
N LEU A 17 14.01 -24.52 -1.06
CA LEU A 17 15.32 -24.80 -1.65
C LEU A 17 15.88 -23.66 -2.50
N PHE A 18 15.03 -22.72 -2.94
CA PHE A 18 15.42 -21.52 -3.71
C PHE A 18 15.53 -20.25 -2.86
N LEU A 19 15.24 -20.30 -1.57
CA LEU A 19 15.20 -19.14 -0.65
C LEU A 19 16.48 -18.95 0.15
N ALA A 20 17.62 -19.01 -0.50
CA ALA A 20 18.78 -18.22 -0.08
C ALA A 20 18.96 -17.09 -1.11
N PRO A 21 19.15 -15.88 -0.70
CA PRO A 21 18.23 -14.77 -0.59
C PRO A 21 18.04 -13.97 -1.87
N GLY A 22 16.86 -13.59 -2.20
CA GLY A 22 16.63 -12.62 -3.22
C GLY A 22 15.28 -12.55 -3.86
N LEU A 23 14.64 -11.50 -4.06
CA LEU A 23 14.22 -10.78 -5.22
C LEU A 23 12.86 -10.15 -5.17
N LEU A 24 12.55 -8.98 -5.53
CA LEU A 24 12.40 -8.12 -6.54
C LEU A 24 11.27 -7.14 -6.54
N THR A 25 11.04 -6.22 -7.24
CA THR A 25 10.12 -5.74 -8.23
C THR A 25 10.47 -4.49 -8.85
N SER A 26 9.95 -4.26 -9.97
CA SER A 26 9.32 -3.02 -10.34
C SER A 26 8.58 -3.10 -11.63
N GLN A 27 7.77 -2.26 -11.81
CA GLN A 27 7.09 -1.72 -12.95
C GLN A 27 8.02 -1.47 -14.14
N LEU A 28 7.94 -2.31 -15.15
CA LEU A 28 8.04 -1.81 -16.50
C LEU A 28 6.66 -1.23 -16.85
N ARG A 29 6.39 -0.02 -16.38
CA ARG A 29 5.60 0.86 -17.19
C ARG A 29 6.48 1.22 -18.37
N SER A 30 6.03 0.97 -19.57
CA SER A 30 6.45 1.76 -20.71
C SER A 30 6.03 3.20 -20.42
N THR A 31 6.89 3.94 -19.79
CA THR A 31 6.72 5.35 -19.58
C THR A 31 7.40 6.05 -20.72
N SER A 32 6.64 6.39 -21.70
CA SER A 32 6.82 7.69 -22.30
C SER A 32 6.21 8.75 -21.34
N GLN A 33 6.70 8.83 -20.14
CA GLN A 33 6.54 10.01 -19.29
C GLN A 33 7.91 10.39 -18.80
N ASN A 34 8.54 11.25 -19.63
CA ASN A 34 9.58 12.15 -19.17
C ASN A 34 9.00 13.01 -18.04
N GLU A 35 9.16 12.61 -16.81
CA GLU A 35 9.19 13.57 -15.72
C GLU A 35 10.52 14.28 -15.77
N ASP A 36 10.50 15.40 -16.49
CA ASP A 36 11.58 16.37 -16.60
C ASP A 36 11.78 17.02 -15.22
N ARG A 37 12.69 16.49 -14.42
CA ARG A 37 13.28 17.23 -13.30
C ARG A 37 14.34 18.17 -13.84
N THR A 38 13.93 19.27 -14.41
CA THR A 38 14.79 20.42 -14.64
C THR A 38 15.20 21.01 -13.30
N GLN A 39 16.37 20.62 -12.82
CA GLN A 39 17.15 21.46 -11.91
C GLN A 39 17.72 22.63 -12.74
N THR A 40 17.28 23.82 -12.44
CA THR A 40 17.86 25.07 -12.93
C THR A 40 19.31 25.18 -12.47
N PRO A 41 20.27 25.41 -13.37
CA PRO A 41 21.64 25.69 -12.97
C PRO A 41 21.74 27.11 -12.41
N SER A 42 22.19 27.21 -11.18
CA SER A 42 22.68 28.44 -10.59
C SER A 42 23.95 28.90 -11.30
N SER A 43 23.97 30.12 -11.76
CA SER A 43 25.13 30.80 -12.35
C SER A 43 26.29 30.89 -11.36
N ALA A 44 27.42 30.26 -11.66
CA ALA A 44 28.68 30.45 -10.98
C ALA A 44 29.66 31.25 -11.86
N THR A 45 30.16 32.31 -11.30
CA THR A 45 31.26 33.13 -11.85
C THR A 45 32.60 32.40 -11.65
N PRO A 46 33.57 32.52 -12.54
CA PRO A 46 34.80 31.75 -12.49
C PRO A 46 35.89 32.39 -11.59
N GLY A 47 36.64 31.59 -10.90
CA GLY A 47 37.94 31.95 -10.37
C GLY A 47 38.31 31.41 -8.99
N GLN A 48 39.00 30.27 -8.96
CA GLN A 48 40.29 30.03 -8.28
C GLN A 48 40.52 28.55 -8.05
N GLN A 49 41.69 28.08 -8.44
CA GLN A 49 42.19 26.73 -8.27
C GLN A 49 42.53 26.45 -6.77
N PRO A 50 42.26 25.24 -6.23
CA PRO A 50 42.87 24.78 -4.99
C PRO A 50 44.10 23.88 -5.24
N PRO A 51 45.03 23.77 -4.24
CA PRO A 51 46.22 22.93 -4.33
C PRO A 51 45.94 21.43 -4.06
N PRO A 52 46.88 20.52 -4.33
CA PRO A 52 46.63 19.10 -4.44
C PRO A 52 46.69 18.26 -3.13
N ASN A 53 45.84 17.24 -3.11
CA ASN A 53 45.94 15.93 -2.47
C ASN A 53 46.17 15.75 -0.97
N GLN A 54 45.10 15.30 -0.33
CA GLN A 54 45.16 14.20 0.66
C GLN A 54 43.95 13.26 0.41
N PRO A 55 44.06 11.94 0.70
CA PRO A 55 43.05 10.96 0.35
C PRO A 55 41.84 11.04 1.27
N GLU A 56 40.70 11.34 0.68
CA GLU A 56 39.42 11.32 1.38
C GLU A 56 38.95 9.88 1.66
N ALA A 57 38.53 9.71 2.90
CA ALA A 57 37.83 8.52 3.35
C ALA A 57 36.47 8.41 2.61
N SER A 58 36.13 7.22 2.22
CA SER A 58 34.87 6.88 1.55
C SER A 58 33.65 7.43 2.30
N ALA A 59 32.86 8.25 1.60
CA ALA A 59 31.58 8.72 2.08
C ALA A 59 30.60 7.56 2.34
N PRO A 60 29.80 7.58 3.41
CA PRO A 60 28.77 6.61 3.64
C PRO A 60 27.67 6.70 2.58
N ALA A 61 27.09 5.55 2.22
CA ALA A 61 25.97 5.46 1.31
C ALA A 61 24.78 6.32 1.79
N PRO A 62 23.96 6.87 0.88
CA PRO A 62 22.82 7.69 1.27
C PRO A 62 21.86 6.87 2.13
N GLU A 63 21.71 7.27 3.38
CA GLU A 63 20.70 6.76 4.28
C GLU A 63 19.32 7.18 3.76
N ASP A 64 18.39 6.24 3.83
CA ASP A 64 17.02 6.38 3.35
C ASP A 64 16.29 7.53 4.06
N GLU A 65 16.01 8.64 3.35
CA GLU A 65 15.26 9.79 3.88
C GLU A 65 13.89 9.41 4.44
N GLY A 66 13.30 8.31 3.95
CA GLY A 66 12.05 7.78 4.46
C GLY A 66 12.14 7.28 5.90
N MET A 67 13.29 6.76 6.32
CA MET A 67 13.50 6.26 7.67
C MET A 67 13.75 7.40 8.66
N LYS A 68 14.45 8.46 8.24
CA LYS A 68 14.64 9.68 9.06
C LYS A 68 13.33 10.42 9.32
N VAL A 69 12.47 10.56 8.29
CA VAL A 69 11.14 11.18 8.46
C VAL A 69 10.27 10.35 9.42
N MET A 70 10.38 9.03 9.38
CA MET A 70 9.62 8.16 10.30
C MET A 70 10.14 8.23 11.74
N GLU A 71 11.45 8.39 11.91
CA GLU A 71 12.09 8.55 13.22
C GLU A 71 11.81 9.93 13.84
N GLU A 72 11.79 11.00 13.03
CA GLU A 72 11.36 12.33 13.46
C GLU A 72 9.87 12.39 13.84
N VAL A 73 8.99 11.75 13.06
CA VAL A 73 7.56 11.66 13.39
C VAL A 73 7.33 10.86 14.67
N VAL A 74 8.10 9.81 14.90
CA VAL A 74 8.06 9.03 16.15
C VAL A 74 8.58 9.84 17.32
N GLN A 75 9.65 10.60 17.16
CA GLN A 75 10.18 11.47 18.22
C GLN A 75 9.24 12.65 18.54
N GLN A 76 8.64 13.28 17.53
CA GLN A 76 7.62 14.32 17.77
C GLN A 76 6.37 13.77 18.47
N GLN A 77 5.96 12.54 18.15
CA GLN A 77 4.85 11.89 18.88
C GLN A 77 5.21 11.51 20.33
N ILE A 78 6.45 11.16 20.58
CA ILE A 78 6.94 10.91 21.95
C ILE A 78 7.00 12.23 22.76
N GLN A 79 7.44 13.33 22.17
CA GLN A 79 7.48 14.63 22.83
C GLN A 79 6.08 15.19 23.09
N SER A 80 5.16 15.11 22.13
CA SER A 80 3.77 15.55 22.31
C SER A 80 2.99 14.69 23.34
N ALA A 81 3.34 13.40 23.47
CA ALA A 81 2.76 12.56 24.53
C ALA A 81 3.34 12.87 25.92
N ALA A 82 4.57 13.35 26.00
CA ALA A 82 5.19 13.78 27.26
C ALA A 82 4.65 15.14 27.73
N GLU A 83 4.26 16.04 26.82
CA GLU A 83 3.67 17.32 27.15
C GLU A 83 2.19 17.24 27.57
N GLN A 84 1.44 16.21 27.12
CA GLN A 84 0.05 16.00 27.55
C GLN A 84 -0.09 15.38 28.95
N ASP A 85 0.98 14.83 29.51
CA ASP A 85 0.98 14.20 30.85
C ASP A 85 1.29 15.20 31.99
N SER A 86 1.42 16.52 31.69
CA SER A 86 1.75 17.55 32.66
C SER A 86 0.58 18.06 33.50
N GLY A 87 -0.59 17.43 33.46
CA GLY A 87 -1.82 17.86 34.12
C GLY A 87 -2.17 17.19 35.47
N ASN A 88 -1.41 16.21 35.91
CA ASN A 88 -1.65 15.57 37.21
C ASN A 88 -0.52 15.90 38.20
N PRO A 89 -0.82 16.40 39.43
CA PRO A 89 0.23 16.71 40.39
C PRO A 89 0.94 15.43 40.83
N ARG A 90 2.21 15.33 40.43
CA ARG A 90 3.10 14.27 40.95
C ARG A 90 3.23 14.45 42.44
N PRO A 91 3.06 13.38 43.23
CA PRO A 91 3.38 13.43 44.66
C PRO A 91 4.88 13.71 44.85
N ALA A 92 5.17 14.56 45.83
CA ALA A 92 6.50 15.09 46.07
C ALA A 92 7.51 13.99 46.47
N ALA A 93 8.74 14.20 45.98
CA ALA A 93 10.01 13.59 46.37
C ALA A 93 10.03 12.07 46.53
N ASN A 94 10.66 11.41 45.56
CA ASN A 94 11.12 10.01 45.63
C ASN A 94 12.16 9.89 46.75
N VAL A 95 11.72 9.50 47.94
CA VAL A 95 12.63 8.95 48.95
C VAL A 95 12.97 7.53 48.46
N VAL A 96 14.18 7.31 47.99
CA VAL A 96 14.65 5.95 47.65
C VAL A 96 14.84 5.20 48.96
N LEU A 97 13.87 4.34 49.31
CA LEU A 97 13.97 3.46 50.46
C LEU A 97 14.92 2.29 50.17
N ASN A 98 15.71 1.88 51.14
CA ASN A 98 16.44 0.64 51.03
C ASN A 98 15.48 -0.56 50.93
N ARG A 99 15.95 -1.67 50.37
CA ARG A 99 15.13 -2.82 50.00
C ARG A 99 14.30 -3.41 51.11
N ASP A 100 14.69 -3.17 52.37
CA ASP A 100 14.08 -3.69 53.60
C ASP A 100 13.44 -2.62 54.47
N GLU A 101 13.39 -1.36 54.05
CA GLU A 101 12.78 -0.27 54.83
C GLU A 101 11.27 -0.15 54.50
N VAL A 102 10.48 -0.06 55.55
CA VAL A 102 9.06 0.25 55.54
C VAL A 102 8.83 1.58 56.25
N LEU A 103 8.32 2.58 55.49
CA LEU A 103 7.96 3.88 56.06
C LEU A 103 6.46 3.94 56.34
N ILE A 104 6.04 4.19 57.52
CA ILE A 104 4.66 4.29 57.94
C ILE A 104 4.36 5.71 58.41
N ARG A 105 3.27 6.30 57.89
CA ARG A 105 2.71 7.58 58.33
C ARG A 105 1.22 7.39 58.62
N ALA A 106 0.76 7.91 59.74
CA ALA A 106 -0.64 7.87 60.14
C ALA A 106 -0.91 8.95 61.19
N ASP A 107 -2.18 9.28 61.41
CA ASP A 107 -2.56 10.27 62.39
C ASP A 107 -2.33 9.73 63.80
N GLU A 108 -2.59 8.41 64.01
CA GLU A 108 -2.35 7.71 65.28
C GLU A 108 -1.51 6.46 65.04
N GLN A 109 -0.51 6.25 65.94
CA GLN A 109 0.41 5.10 65.85
C GLN A 109 0.60 4.52 67.28
N GLU A 110 0.30 3.22 67.42
CA GLU A 110 0.55 2.43 68.59
C GLU A 110 1.54 1.31 68.25
N LYS A 111 2.61 1.17 69.06
CA LYS A 111 3.59 0.09 68.94
C LYS A 111 3.46 -0.84 70.14
N ASP A 112 3.20 -2.11 69.87
CA ASP A 112 3.21 -3.19 70.83
C ASP A 112 4.22 -4.26 70.38
N GLN A 113 5.42 -4.25 71.04
CA GLN A 113 6.56 -5.05 70.63
C GLN A 113 6.94 -4.83 69.14
N ASP A 114 6.74 -5.84 68.29
CA ASP A 114 7.06 -5.81 66.85
C ASP A 114 5.82 -5.51 65.97
N ILE A 115 4.68 -5.24 66.60
CA ILE A 115 3.41 -4.95 65.93
C ILE A 115 3.11 -3.47 66.01
N TYR A 116 2.93 -2.84 64.85
CA TYR A 116 2.53 -1.47 64.67
C TYR A 116 1.06 -1.42 64.30
N LYS A 117 0.21 -0.81 65.11
CA LYS A 117 -1.21 -0.53 64.84
C LYS A 117 -1.35 0.94 64.56
N VAL A 118 -1.87 1.27 63.35
CA VAL A 118 -1.92 2.65 62.88
C VAL A 118 -3.34 2.97 62.37
N ARG A 119 -3.79 4.22 62.59
CA ARG A 119 -5.14 4.68 62.23
C ARG A 119 -5.09 6.12 61.75
N GLY A 120 -6.04 6.45 60.84
CA GLY A 120 -6.25 7.78 60.26
C GLY A 120 -5.21 8.09 59.16
N ASN A 121 -5.65 8.33 57.94
CA ASN A 121 -4.83 8.68 56.80
C ASN A 121 -3.54 7.87 56.68
N VAL A 122 -3.64 6.55 56.80
CA VAL A 122 -2.49 5.66 56.84
C VAL A 122 -1.85 5.58 55.49
N GLU A 123 -0.55 5.87 55.42
CA GLU A 123 0.31 5.70 54.24
C GLU A 123 1.50 4.79 54.60
N ILE A 124 1.60 3.66 53.93
CA ILE A 124 2.71 2.72 54.09
C ILE A 124 3.49 2.66 52.80
N ARG A 125 4.78 3.07 52.83
CA ARG A 125 5.67 2.99 51.66
C ARG A 125 6.70 1.88 51.89
N PHE A 126 6.85 1.06 50.88
CA PHE A 126 7.85 -0.01 50.84
C PHE A 126 8.32 -0.24 49.39
N ARG A 127 9.62 -0.30 49.21
CA ARG A 127 10.19 -0.38 47.85
C ARG A 127 9.64 0.75 46.95
N ASN A 128 9.00 0.40 45.83
CA ASN A 128 8.34 1.32 44.90
C ASN A 128 6.78 1.34 45.06
N ASN A 129 6.31 0.77 46.16
CA ASN A 129 4.87 0.60 46.39
C ASN A 129 4.37 1.52 47.48
N ILE A 130 3.15 2.02 47.37
CA ILE A 130 2.46 2.83 48.35
C ILE A 130 1.10 2.18 48.64
N LEU A 131 0.81 1.97 49.90
CA LEU A 131 -0.48 1.49 50.38
C LEU A 131 -1.12 2.54 51.24
N HIS A 132 -2.31 3.01 50.85
CA HIS A 132 -3.16 3.90 51.66
C HIS A 132 -4.36 3.13 52.22
N CYS A 133 -4.75 3.43 53.45
CA CYS A 133 -5.94 2.85 54.09
C CYS A 133 -6.37 3.67 55.28
N ASP A 134 -7.53 3.33 55.87
CA ASP A 134 -8.00 3.99 57.09
C ASP A 134 -7.32 3.46 58.36
N GLN A 135 -7.02 2.15 58.39
CA GLN A 135 -6.37 1.48 59.50
C GLN A 135 -5.46 0.36 58.98
N ALA A 136 -4.31 0.16 59.63
CA ALA A 136 -3.46 -0.95 59.34
C ALA A 136 -2.78 -1.54 60.57
N THR A 137 -2.45 -2.82 60.51
CA THR A 137 -1.60 -3.51 61.46
C THR A 137 -0.39 -4.04 60.67
N TYR A 138 0.81 -3.66 61.07
CA TYR A 138 2.08 -4.11 60.52
C TYR A 138 2.90 -4.91 61.52
N ASP A 139 3.21 -6.13 61.17
CA ASP A 139 4.12 -6.95 61.97
C ASP A 139 5.54 -6.90 61.33
N SER A 140 6.45 -6.25 62.03
CA SER A 140 7.84 -6.05 61.54
C SER A 140 8.66 -7.34 61.52
N THR A 141 8.30 -8.36 62.28
CA THR A 141 9.01 -9.67 62.29
C THR A 141 8.63 -10.50 61.05
N THR A 142 7.37 -10.51 60.70
CA THR A 142 6.87 -11.31 59.58
C THR A 142 6.74 -10.53 58.26
N GLY A 143 6.85 -9.18 58.31
CA GLY A 143 6.64 -8.31 57.15
C GLY A 143 5.18 -8.22 56.68
N LYS A 144 4.22 -8.67 57.51
CA LYS A 144 2.80 -8.71 57.15
C LYS A 144 2.08 -7.42 57.47
N ILE A 145 1.30 -6.93 56.53
CA ILE A 145 0.38 -5.80 56.65
C ILE A 145 -1.04 -6.32 56.57
N ILE A 146 -1.90 -5.91 57.46
CA ILE A 146 -3.37 -6.06 57.35
C ILE A 146 -3.95 -4.67 57.29
N ALA A 147 -4.51 -4.28 56.16
CA ALA A 147 -5.11 -2.97 55.89
C ALA A 147 -6.63 -3.06 55.77
N THR A 148 -7.35 -2.12 56.36
CA THR A 148 -8.81 -2.06 56.31
C THR A 148 -9.29 -0.61 56.10
N GLY A 149 -10.41 -0.48 55.36
CA GLY A 149 -11.03 0.79 55.00
C GLY A 149 -10.30 1.53 53.87
N HIS A 150 -10.99 1.81 52.81
CA HIS A 150 -10.50 2.57 51.62
C HIS A 150 -9.06 2.22 51.18
N VAL A 151 -8.82 0.93 51.06
CA VAL A 151 -7.48 0.44 50.71
C VAL A 151 -7.15 0.81 49.29
N VAL A 152 -6.08 1.57 49.10
CA VAL A 152 -5.53 1.93 47.77
C VAL A 152 -4.07 1.49 47.73
N TYR A 153 -3.76 0.67 46.76
CA TYR A 153 -2.38 0.22 46.48
C TYR A 153 -1.92 0.80 45.14
N ASP A 154 -0.84 1.56 45.18
CA ASP A 154 -0.18 2.15 44.03
C ASP A 154 1.25 1.65 43.97
N GLY A 155 1.69 1.10 42.83
CA GLY A 155 3.07 0.66 42.70
C GLY A 155 3.29 -0.38 41.59
N GLY A 156 4.24 -1.28 41.87
CA GLY A 156 4.67 -2.29 40.91
C GLY A 156 5.55 -1.77 39.77
N THR A 157 5.98 -2.70 38.90
CA THR A 157 6.82 -2.38 37.76
C THR A 157 6.07 -1.70 36.61
N HIS A 158 4.71 -1.78 36.63
CA HIS A 158 3.84 -1.35 35.55
C HIS A 158 2.76 -0.34 35.96
N ASN A 159 3.00 0.46 37.01
CA ASN A 159 2.06 1.44 37.56
C ASN A 159 0.69 0.82 37.85
N GLU A 160 0.68 -0.21 38.64
CA GLU A 160 -0.53 -0.89 39.08
C GLU A 160 -1.30 -0.02 40.07
N HIS A 161 -2.60 0.03 39.94
CA HIS A 161 -3.51 0.76 40.84
C HIS A 161 -4.65 -0.18 41.23
N LEU A 162 -4.75 -0.49 42.53
CA LEU A 162 -5.78 -1.33 43.11
C LEU A 162 -6.54 -0.55 44.19
N VAL A 163 -7.88 -0.60 44.16
CA VAL A 163 -8.75 -0.02 45.18
C VAL A 163 -9.63 -1.13 45.70
N GLY A 164 -9.65 -1.32 47.01
CA GLY A 164 -10.42 -2.36 47.68
C GLY A 164 -10.91 -1.98 49.07
N THR A 165 -11.65 -2.86 49.73
CA THR A 165 -12.21 -2.65 51.09
C THR A 165 -11.23 -3.06 52.17
N HIS A 166 -10.48 -4.13 51.96
CA HIS A 166 -9.44 -4.58 52.87
C HIS A 166 -8.35 -5.39 52.10
N ALA A 167 -7.17 -5.48 52.69
CA ALA A 167 -6.09 -6.23 52.10
C ALA A 167 -5.18 -6.88 53.16
N THR A 168 -4.59 -8.01 52.80
CA THR A 168 -3.45 -8.59 53.52
C THR A 168 -2.24 -8.60 52.57
N TYR A 169 -1.10 -8.14 53.04
CA TYR A 169 0.11 -8.01 52.19
C TYR A 169 1.35 -8.46 52.93
N ASP A 170 2.21 -9.21 52.26
CA ASP A 170 3.52 -9.63 52.75
C ASP A 170 4.60 -8.86 52.01
N VAL A 171 5.20 -7.87 52.66
CA VAL A 171 6.23 -6.99 52.08
C VAL A 171 7.46 -7.76 51.65
N SER A 172 7.84 -8.82 52.41
CA SER A 172 9.05 -9.60 52.14
C SER A 172 8.93 -10.43 50.87
N ARG A 173 7.78 -10.99 50.59
CA ARG A 173 7.47 -11.85 49.45
C ARG A 173 6.88 -11.12 48.27
N ASP A 174 6.45 -9.87 48.47
CA ASP A 174 5.71 -9.07 47.48
C ASP A 174 4.43 -9.77 47.01
N THR A 175 3.67 -10.33 47.99
CA THR A 175 2.43 -11.07 47.79
C THR A 175 1.33 -10.51 48.67
N GLY A 176 0.07 -10.61 48.22
CA GLY A 176 -1.05 -10.11 48.98
C GLY A 176 -2.40 -10.53 48.44
N THR A 177 -3.42 -10.44 49.27
CA THR A 177 -4.80 -10.67 48.89
C THR A 177 -5.61 -9.40 49.16
N PHE A 178 -6.31 -8.94 48.16
CA PHE A 178 -7.17 -7.75 48.19
C PHE A 178 -8.63 -8.18 47.97
N TYR A 179 -9.54 -7.52 48.64
CA TYR A 179 -10.97 -7.87 48.64
C TYR A 179 -11.83 -6.73 48.08
N ASP A 180 -12.89 -7.09 47.36
CA ASP A 180 -13.81 -6.19 46.65
C ASP A 180 -13.05 -5.16 45.79
N VAL A 181 -12.21 -5.65 44.94
CA VAL A 181 -11.19 -4.87 44.24
C VAL A 181 -11.66 -4.36 42.89
N THR A 182 -11.37 -3.10 42.64
CA THR A 182 -11.26 -2.55 41.28
C THR A 182 -9.82 -2.13 41.04
N GLY A 183 -9.27 -2.49 39.88
CA GLY A 183 -7.89 -2.17 39.57
C GLY A 183 -7.63 -1.90 38.11
N SER A 184 -6.47 -1.29 37.88
CA SER A 184 -5.94 -1.10 36.51
C SER A 184 -4.45 -1.39 36.46
N THR A 185 -4.00 -1.87 35.31
CA THR A 185 -2.57 -2.05 35.02
C THR A 185 -2.17 -1.06 33.94
N GLY A 186 -1.14 -0.27 34.18
CA GLY A 186 -0.73 0.84 33.31
C GLY A 186 0.03 0.44 32.04
N LEU A 187 -0.28 -0.66 31.41
CA LEU A 187 0.32 -1.09 30.17
C LEU A 187 -0.07 -0.15 29.02
N LYS A 188 0.84 0.72 28.63
CA LYS A 188 0.73 1.58 27.45
C LYS A 188 1.05 0.76 26.20
N VAL A 189 0.03 0.07 25.64
CA VAL A 189 0.19 -0.67 24.38
C VAL A 189 0.09 0.30 23.21
N LYS A 190 1.21 0.75 22.64
CA LYS A 190 1.26 1.39 21.33
C LYS A 190 1.56 0.33 20.25
N ASN A 191 0.55 -0.32 19.71
CA ASN A 191 0.72 -1.14 18.52
C ASN A 191 0.15 -0.41 17.30
N PRO A 192 0.99 0.14 16.37
CA PRO A 192 0.52 0.85 15.19
C PRO A 192 -0.26 -0.02 14.20
N LEU A 193 -0.25 -1.34 14.38
CA LEU A 193 -0.97 -2.28 13.52
C LEU A 193 -2.38 -2.61 14.03
N MET A 194 -2.75 -2.21 15.25
CA MET A 194 -4.09 -2.39 15.76
C MET A 194 -5.02 -1.21 15.39
N TYR A 195 -6.23 -1.52 14.94
CA TYR A 195 -7.22 -0.52 14.49
C TYR A 195 -7.71 0.43 15.59
N LEU A 196 -7.74 -0.05 16.82
CA LEU A 196 -8.04 0.74 18.01
C LEU A 196 -6.89 0.51 18.99
N THR A 197 -5.90 1.39 18.96
CA THR A 197 -4.87 1.45 19.99
C THR A 197 -5.26 2.53 20.97
N SER A 198 -5.45 2.15 22.22
CA SER A 198 -5.63 3.05 23.34
C SER A 198 -4.40 2.98 24.23
N SER A 199 -3.99 4.12 24.75
CA SER A 199 -3.08 4.18 25.90
C SER A 199 -3.80 3.83 27.21
N THR A 200 -5.07 3.43 27.13
CA THR A 200 -5.88 3.06 28.27
C THR A 200 -5.42 1.72 28.83
N PRO A 201 -5.22 1.61 30.14
CA PRO A 201 -4.86 0.36 30.79
C PRO A 201 -5.97 -0.69 30.68
N PHE A 202 -5.66 -1.95 30.95
CA PHE A 202 -6.69 -2.93 31.26
C PHE A 202 -7.23 -2.69 32.66
N PHE A 203 -8.53 -2.74 32.78
CA PHE A 203 -9.25 -2.67 34.06
C PHE A 203 -9.76 -4.04 34.44
N PHE A 204 -9.74 -4.31 35.71
CA PHE A 204 -10.33 -5.52 36.29
C PHE A 204 -11.08 -5.17 37.58
N ALA A 205 -12.08 -5.97 37.86
CA ALA A 205 -12.74 -5.93 39.15
C ALA A 205 -13.00 -7.38 39.60
N GLY A 206 -12.88 -7.65 40.87
CA GLY A 206 -13.08 -8.99 41.43
C GLY A 206 -13.40 -8.97 42.90
N LYS A 207 -14.09 -10.01 43.38
CA LYS A 207 -14.33 -10.16 44.81
C LYS A 207 -13.05 -10.39 45.60
N VAL A 208 -12.13 -11.15 45.00
CA VAL A 208 -10.80 -11.42 45.56
C VAL A 208 -9.77 -11.33 44.44
N VAL A 209 -8.70 -10.60 44.71
CA VAL A 209 -7.53 -10.50 43.84
C VAL A 209 -6.32 -10.88 44.67
N ASP A 210 -5.66 -11.97 44.29
CA ASP A 210 -4.39 -12.42 44.85
C ASP A 210 -3.24 -11.90 44.04
N LYS A 211 -2.37 -11.14 44.62
CA LYS A 211 -1.02 -10.85 44.10
C LYS A 211 -0.09 -12.00 44.53
N LEU A 212 0.28 -12.84 43.56
CA LEU A 212 1.05 -14.05 43.80
C LEU A 212 2.56 -13.82 43.66
N GLY A 213 2.97 -12.65 43.23
CA GLY A 213 4.34 -12.22 43.01
C GLY A 213 4.39 -10.81 42.42
N PRO A 214 5.59 -10.30 42.09
CA PRO A 214 5.75 -8.92 41.61
C PRO A 214 4.83 -8.56 40.47
N ASP A 215 4.65 -9.44 39.49
CA ASP A 215 3.93 -9.19 38.24
C ASP A 215 2.78 -10.18 37.99
N LEU A 216 2.44 -11.05 38.97
CA LEU A 216 1.48 -12.13 38.80
C LEU A 216 0.24 -11.94 39.69
N TYR A 217 -0.90 -11.76 39.05
CA TYR A 217 -2.20 -11.58 39.70
C TYR A 217 -3.18 -12.71 39.35
N ARG A 218 -4.01 -13.10 40.33
CA ARG A 218 -5.15 -14.01 40.14
C ARG A 218 -6.44 -13.30 40.57
N VAL A 219 -7.36 -13.20 39.63
CA VAL A 219 -8.68 -12.58 39.86
C VAL A 219 -9.74 -13.67 39.98
N HIS A 220 -10.47 -13.68 41.08
CA HIS A 220 -11.55 -14.63 41.32
C HIS A 220 -12.91 -13.94 41.21
N GLN A 221 -13.82 -14.55 40.45
CA GLN A 221 -15.21 -14.06 40.27
C GLN A 221 -15.21 -12.57 39.89
N GLY A 222 -14.54 -12.25 38.81
CA GLY A 222 -14.32 -10.88 38.41
C GLY A 222 -14.58 -10.63 36.93
N ILE A 223 -14.26 -9.41 36.50
CA ILE A 223 -14.34 -8.96 35.13
C ILE A 223 -12.98 -8.45 34.71
N VAL A 224 -12.68 -8.60 33.40
CA VAL A 224 -11.51 -8.02 32.72
C VAL A 224 -12.01 -7.26 31.50
N THR A 225 -11.59 -6.00 31.33
CA THR A 225 -12.02 -5.14 30.25
C THR A 225 -10.96 -4.08 29.92
N SER A 226 -11.00 -3.49 28.72
CA SER A 226 -10.29 -2.25 28.44
C SER A 226 -11.21 -1.01 28.54
N CYS A 227 -12.43 -1.18 28.98
CA CYS A 227 -13.37 -0.10 29.23
C CYS A 227 -13.20 0.44 30.64
N GLN A 228 -13.37 1.74 30.81
CA GLN A 228 -13.34 2.37 32.13
C GLN A 228 -14.51 1.88 32.99
N LEU A 229 -14.22 1.42 34.20
CA LEU A 229 -15.20 1.00 35.19
C LEU A 229 -15.86 2.22 35.88
N PRO A 230 -17.09 2.09 36.36
CA PRO A 230 -17.91 0.87 36.47
C PRO A 230 -18.76 0.53 35.24
N ASN A 231 -18.80 1.40 34.21
CA ASN A 231 -19.73 1.27 33.08
C ASN A 231 -19.06 0.62 31.85
N ALA A 232 -18.50 -0.57 32.02
CA ALA A 232 -17.88 -1.32 30.92
C ALA A 232 -18.91 -1.62 29.83
N LYS A 233 -18.56 -1.31 28.58
CA LYS A 233 -19.39 -1.62 27.40
C LYS A 233 -19.20 -3.05 26.94
N TRP A 234 -18.03 -3.63 27.23
CA TRP A 234 -17.73 -5.04 27.06
C TRP A 234 -16.87 -5.52 28.23
N GLU A 235 -16.99 -6.78 28.57
CA GLU A 235 -16.23 -7.41 29.63
C GLU A 235 -16.09 -8.91 29.38
N PHE A 236 -14.93 -9.47 29.71
CA PHE A 236 -14.80 -10.88 29.95
C PHE A 236 -15.15 -11.17 31.41
N TYR A 237 -16.01 -12.14 31.62
CA TYR A 237 -16.38 -12.65 32.95
C TYR A 237 -15.87 -14.09 33.10
N PRO A 238 -14.62 -14.30 33.55
CA PRO A 238 -14.02 -15.60 33.75
C PRO A 238 -14.43 -16.17 35.13
N ALA A 239 -14.42 -17.50 35.22
CA ALA A 239 -14.48 -18.16 36.51
C ALA A 239 -13.21 -17.92 37.33
N ALA A 240 -12.06 -17.90 36.64
CA ALA A 240 -10.77 -17.49 37.18
C ALA A 240 -9.92 -16.86 36.06
N ALA A 241 -9.24 -15.76 36.37
CA ALA A 241 -8.26 -15.14 35.51
C ALA A 241 -6.90 -15.08 36.19
N THR A 242 -5.86 -15.45 35.49
CA THR A 242 -4.46 -15.24 35.91
C THR A 242 -3.84 -14.24 34.95
N VAL A 243 -3.35 -13.14 35.44
CA VAL A 243 -2.74 -12.05 34.68
C VAL A 243 -1.28 -11.90 35.09
N GLU A 244 -0.38 -12.18 34.18
CA GLU A 244 1.05 -11.89 34.31
C GLU A 244 1.30 -10.56 33.62
N VAL A 245 1.58 -9.50 34.37
CA VAL A 245 1.78 -8.15 33.84
C VAL A 245 3.08 -8.13 33.04
N GLY A 246 3.02 -7.68 31.76
CA GLY A 246 4.15 -7.85 30.84
C GLY A 246 4.27 -9.26 30.20
N GLY A 247 3.36 -10.17 30.50
CA GLY A 247 3.26 -11.52 29.98
C GLY A 247 1.90 -11.80 29.34
N ASP A 248 1.16 -12.76 29.89
CA ASP A 248 -0.13 -13.24 29.40
C ASP A 248 -1.24 -13.10 30.43
N ALA A 249 -2.44 -12.74 29.95
CA ALA A 249 -3.69 -12.98 30.68
C ALA A 249 -4.29 -14.32 30.22
N LYS A 250 -4.51 -15.23 31.15
CA LYS A 250 -5.14 -16.55 30.95
C LYS A 250 -6.45 -16.58 31.70
N MET A 251 -7.55 -16.82 31.00
CA MET A 251 -8.91 -16.82 31.51
C MET A 251 -9.58 -18.16 31.24
N TYR A 252 -10.19 -18.74 32.24
CA TYR A 252 -10.86 -20.04 32.18
C TYR A 252 -12.38 -19.87 32.35
N HIS A 253 -13.15 -20.62 31.53
CA HIS A 253 -14.61 -20.58 31.54
C HIS A 253 -15.14 -19.14 31.44
N SER A 254 -14.66 -18.41 30.44
CA SER A 254 -14.92 -16.97 30.30
C SER A 254 -16.13 -16.70 29.42
N THR A 255 -16.99 -15.81 29.84
CA THR A 255 -18.12 -15.32 29.06
C THR A 255 -17.85 -13.89 28.62
N LEU A 256 -17.83 -13.63 27.32
CA LEU A 256 -17.82 -12.28 26.78
C LEU A 256 -19.22 -11.67 26.89
N ARG A 257 -19.32 -10.54 27.60
CA ARG A 257 -20.54 -9.77 27.77
C ARG A 257 -20.42 -8.42 27.07
N ILE A 258 -21.49 -7.99 26.42
CA ILE A 258 -21.64 -6.65 25.85
C ILE A 258 -22.77 -5.95 26.59
N LYS A 259 -22.47 -4.87 27.32
CA LYS A 259 -23.41 -4.19 28.24
C LYS A 259 -24.10 -5.16 29.19
N GLY A 260 -23.34 -6.10 29.77
CA GLY A 260 -23.83 -7.12 30.68
C GLY A 260 -24.56 -8.31 30.05
N ILE A 261 -24.89 -8.26 28.76
CA ILE A 261 -25.53 -9.35 28.02
C ILE A 261 -24.48 -10.36 27.56
N PRO A 262 -24.59 -11.65 27.95
CA PRO A 262 -23.66 -12.69 27.51
C PRO A 262 -23.82 -12.96 25.99
N VAL A 263 -22.73 -12.87 25.22
CA VAL A 263 -22.75 -13.04 23.78
C VAL A 263 -22.01 -14.29 23.36
N PHE A 264 -20.83 -14.55 23.93
CA PHE A 264 -20.01 -15.71 23.63
C PHE A 264 -19.43 -16.33 24.90
N TYR A 265 -19.28 -17.65 24.88
CA TYR A 265 -18.60 -18.42 25.91
C TYR A 265 -17.33 -19.05 25.35
N PHE A 266 -16.24 -18.91 26.11
CA PHE A 266 -14.93 -19.46 25.77
C PHE A 266 -14.47 -20.33 26.94
N PRO A 267 -14.16 -21.64 26.70
CA PRO A 267 -13.58 -22.50 27.74
C PRO A 267 -12.24 -21.98 28.25
N TYR A 268 -11.45 -21.43 27.34
CA TYR A 268 -10.15 -20.87 27.60
C TYR A 268 -9.87 -19.67 26.67
N VAL A 269 -9.33 -18.59 27.25
CA VAL A 269 -8.85 -17.40 26.52
C VAL A 269 -7.45 -17.09 27.01
N GLN A 270 -6.53 -16.90 26.12
CA GLN A 270 -5.20 -16.39 26.41
C GLN A 270 -4.97 -15.14 25.56
N HIS A 271 -4.53 -14.05 26.21
CA HIS A 271 -4.25 -12.80 25.54
C HIS A 271 -2.92 -12.22 26.06
N PRO A 272 -1.99 -11.83 25.16
CA PRO A 272 -0.76 -11.15 25.57
C PRO A 272 -1.12 -9.78 26.19
N VAL A 273 -0.54 -9.52 27.34
CA VAL A 273 -0.67 -8.25 28.08
C VAL A 273 0.57 -7.38 27.88
N ASP A 274 1.57 -7.89 27.16
CA ASP A 274 2.76 -7.16 26.78
C ASP A 274 2.70 -6.60 25.34
N ASN A 275 3.57 -5.61 25.06
CA ASN A 275 3.70 -4.99 23.75
C ASN A 275 4.57 -5.75 22.76
N LEU A 276 5.26 -6.81 23.18
CA LEU A 276 6.39 -7.37 22.44
C LEU A 276 6.13 -8.75 21.88
N GLY A 277 5.05 -9.43 22.24
CA GLY A 277 4.84 -10.83 21.93
C GLY A 277 3.67 -11.10 21.01
N ARG A 278 3.91 -11.48 19.74
CA ARG A 278 2.91 -12.15 18.92
C ARG A 278 2.72 -13.57 19.48
N LYS A 279 1.49 -13.96 19.76
CA LYS A 279 1.14 -15.27 20.30
C LYS A 279 0.27 -16.04 19.31
N SER A 280 0.48 -17.35 19.24
CA SER A 280 -0.36 -18.24 18.44
C SER A 280 -1.71 -18.47 19.13
N GLY A 281 -2.76 -18.53 18.36
CA GLY A 281 -4.10 -18.77 18.86
C GLY A 281 -5.17 -18.70 17.80
N PHE A 282 -6.37 -19.19 18.10
CA PHE A 282 -7.52 -18.97 17.24
C PHE A 282 -7.88 -17.50 17.21
N LEU A 283 -8.13 -17.01 16.02
CA LEU A 283 -8.70 -15.67 15.82
C LEU A 283 -10.18 -15.71 16.18
N ILE A 284 -10.83 -14.61 16.00
CA ILE A 284 -12.22 -14.50 16.38
C ILE A 284 -13.10 -14.93 15.22
N PRO A 285 -14.13 -15.79 15.47
CA PRO A 285 -14.98 -16.33 14.44
C PRO A 285 -15.65 -15.25 13.58
N VAL A 286 -15.73 -15.51 12.28
CA VAL A 286 -16.43 -14.68 11.31
C VAL A 286 -17.85 -15.19 11.13
N ILE A 287 -18.82 -14.29 11.22
CA ILE A 287 -20.23 -14.59 10.97
C ILE A 287 -20.76 -13.58 9.95
N GLY A 288 -21.47 -14.08 8.94
CA GLY A 288 -22.08 -13.25 7.91
C GLY A 288 -23.26 -13.92 7.24
N GLN A 289 -23.96 -13.17 6.40
CA GLN A 289 -25.11 -13.64 5.62
C GLN A 289 -25.01 -13.11 4.20
N SER A 290 -25.27 -13.97 3.23
CA SER A 290 -25.32 -13.63 1.82
C SER A 290 -26.37 -14.46 1.11
N ASN A 291 -27.08 -13.87 0.14
CA ASN A 291 -28.05 -14.64 -0.66
C ASN A 291 -27.40 -15.65 -1.61
N SER A 292 -26.12 -15.47 -1.97
CA SER A 292 -25.39 -16.38 -2.84
C SER A 292 -24.56 -17.43 -2.09
N LYS A 293 -24.05 -17.09 -0.90
CA LYS A 293 -23.22 -17.99 -0.06
C LYS A 293 -24.01 -18.60 1.10
N GLY A 294 -25.19 -18.05 1.41
CA GLY A 294 -25.98 -18.41 2.59
C GLY A 294 -25.37 -17.85 3.85
N THR A 295 -25.54 -18.56 4.95
CA THR A 295 -24.88 -18.23 6.22
C THR A 295 -23.38 -18.54 6.11
N ILE A 296 -22.57 -17.61 6.56
CA ILE A 296 -21.11 -17.69 6.55
C ILE A 296 -20.65 -17.82 8.00
N ILE A 297 -19.97 -18.92 8.30
CA ILE A 297 -19.32 -19.14 9.59
C ILE A 297 -17.90 -19.60 9.32
N GLY A 298 -16.94 -19.03 9.98
CA GLY A 298 -15.54 -19.40 9.80
C GLY A 298 -14.65 -18.94 10.92
N ASP A 299 -13.47 -19.56 10.99
CA ASP A 299 -12.43 -19.21 11.95
C ASP A 299 -11.05 -19.45 11.33
N SER A 300 -10.05 -18.77 11.89
CA SER A 300 -8.66 -18.89 11.49
C SER A 300 -7.77 -19.05 12.72
N PHE A 301 -6.72 -19.86 12.57
CA PHE A 301 -5.67 -19.99 13.56
C PHE A 301 -4.48 -19.11 13.14
N TYR A 302 -4.11 -18.17 13.98
CA TYR A 302 -2.90 -17.39 13.85
C TYR A 302 -1.73 -18.13 14.51
N TRP A 303 -0.66 -18.36 13.75
CA TRP A 303 0.54 -19.04 14.19
C TRP A 303 1.74 -18.08 14.18
N ALA A 304 2.15 -17.64 15.36
CA ALA A 304 3.39 -16.91 15.58
C ALA A 304 4.56 -17.88 15.55
N ILE A 305 5.11 -18.18 14.37
CA ILE A 305 6.15 -19.18 14.17
C ILE A 305 7.44 -18.77 14.89
N ASN A 306 7.86 -17.51 14.69
CA ASN A 306 9.01 -16.90 15.35
C ASN A 306 8.91 -15.35 15.27
N ARG A 307 9.96 -14.63 15.69
CA ARG A 307 9.95 -13.14 15.66
C ARG A 307 9.78 -12.55 14.26
N ASN A 308 10.20 -13.27 13.25
CA ASN A 308 10.27 -12.83 11.86
C ASN A 308 9.16 -13.41 11.00
N SER A 309 8.50 -14.49 11.42
CA SER A 309 7.54 -15.24 10.63
C SER A 309 6.25 -15.46 11.38
N ASP A 310 5.14 -15.32 10.67
CA ASP A 310 3.82 -15.74 11.14
C ASP A 310 3.00 -16.31 10.00
N ALA A 311 1.97 -17.08 10.36
CA ALA A 311 1.00 -17.62 9.44
C ALA A 311 -0.41 -17.50 10.00
N GLU A 312 -1.40 -17.39 9.13
CA GLU A 312 -2.81 -17.55 9.42
C GLU A 312 -3.36 -18.66 8.53
N ILE A 313 -4.04 -19.62 9.11
CA ILE A 313 -4.69 -20.74 8.41
C ILE A 313 -6.12 -20.82 8.91
N GLY A 314 -7.08 -20.74 8.00
CA GLY A 314 -8.49 -20.72 8.34
C GLY A 314 -9.40 -21.43 7.37
N GLY A 315 -10.64 -21.61 7.79
CA GLY A 315 -11.71 -22.18 6.99
C GLY A 315 -13.03 -21.46 7.24
N TYR A 316 -13.79 -21.32 6.16
CA TYR A 316 -15.15 -20.78 6.21
C TYR A 316 -16.12 -21.79 5.64
N TYR A 317 -17.25 -21.96 6.28
CA TYR A 317 -18.37 -22.73 5.75
C TYR A 317 -19.41 -21.76 5.18
N PHE A 318 -19.73 -21.96 3.91
CA PHE A 318 -20.80 -21.27 3.18
C PHE A 318 -21.98 -22.23 3.06
N SER A 319 -23.07 -21.98 3.78
CA SER A 319 -24.18 -22.93 3.86
C SER A 319 -24.82 -23.28 2.51
N SER A 320 -24.72 -22.37 1.52
CA SER A 320 -25.21 -22.55 0.14
C SER A 320 -24.14 -22.96 -0.87
N ARG A 321 -22.86 -23.07 -0.46
CA ARG A 321 -21.74 -23.36 -1.40
C ARG A 321 -20.90 -24.54 -0.95
N GLY A 322 -20.43 -24.56 0.28
CA GLY A 322 -19.47 -25.51 0.80
C GLY A 322 -18.34 -24.85 1.56
N TRP A 323 -17.13 -25.37 1.46
CA TRP A 323 -15.99 -24.96 2.25
C TRP A 323 -15.06 -24.01 1.50
N ALA A 324 -14.66 -22.95 2.17
CA ALA A 324 -13.57 -22.08 1.73
C ALA A 324 -12.37 -22.24 2.67
N GLN A 325 -11.17 -22.16 2.10
CA GLN A 325 -9.90 -22.16 2.82
C GLN A 325 -9.19 -20.83 2.65
N VAL A 326 -8.57 -20.34 3.70
CA VAL A 326 -7.73 -19.15 3.68
C VAL A 326 -6.38 -19.46 4.27
N GLY A 327 -5.33 -18.89 3.69
CA GLY A 327 -3.98 -18.97 4.19
C GLY A 327 -3.29 -17.62 4.01
N ASN A 328 -2.52 -17.21 5.00
CA ASN A 328 -1.68 -16.03 4.93
C ASN A 328 -0.35 -16.36 5.59
N TYR A 329 0.76 -16.07 4.95
CA TYR A 329 2.10 -16.29 5.48
C TYR A 329 2.92 -15.03 5.30
N ARG A 330 3.57 -14.57 6.37
CA ARG A 330 4.46 -13.42 6.35
C ARG A 330 5.82 -13.79 6.96
N ASN A 331 6.87 -13.32 6.29
CA ASN A 331 8.22 -13.47 6.78
C ASN A 331 9.02 -12.19 6.47
N ILE A 332 9.63 -11.58 7.47
CA ILE A 332 10.37 -10.32 7.33
C ILE A 332 11.73 -10.45 8.01
N GLY A 333 12.79 -10.29 7.24
CA GLY A 333 14.15 -10.24 7.72
C GLY A 333 14.79 -8.87 7.45
N TRP A 334 16.05 -8.70 7.84
CA TRP A 334 16.80 -7.45 7.62
C TRP A 334 16.93 -7.05 6.17
N HIS A 335 17.01 -8.03 5.27
CA HIS A 335 17.25 -7.81 3.84
C HIS A 335 16.15 -8.38 2.96
N TYR A 336 15.09 -8.91 3.52
CA TYR A 336 14.01 -9.51 2.76
C TYR A 336 12.66 -9.40 3.45
N GLN A 337 11.62 -9.43 2.64
CA GLN A 337 10.23 -9.62 3.08
C GLN A 337 9.51 -10.56 2.12
N LEU A 338 8.66 -11.41 2.66
CA LEU A 338 7.82 -12.34 1.91
C LEU A 338 6.42 -12.34 2.49
N HIS A 339 5.43 -12.25 1.61
CA HIS A 339 4.01 -12.35 1.94
C HIS A 339 3.33 -13.27 0.95
N ALA A 340 2.61 -14.28 1.44
CA ALA A 340 1.83 -15.19 0.63
C ALA A 340 0.39 -15.26 1.14
N GLU A 341 -0.57 -15.14 0.23
CA GLU A 341 -2.01 -15.24 0.50
C GLU A 341 -2.61 -16.35 -0.36
N TYR A 342 -3.37 -17.22 0.25
CA TYR A 342 -4.12 -18.29 -0.41
C TYR A 342 -5.60 -18.14 -0.10
N TYR A 343 -6.43 -18.26 -1.12
CA TYR A 343 -7.87 -18.36 -0.99
C TYR A 343 -8.43 -19.40 -1.93
N GLY A 344 -9.15 -20.37 -1.39
CA GLY A 344 -9.76 -21.44 -2.17
C GLY A 344 -11.19 -21.71 -1.75
N VAL A 345 -12.04 -22.16 -2.67
CA VAL A 345 -13.42 -22.57 -2.38
C VAL A 345 -13.71 -23.92 -3.04
N ILE A 346 -14.12 -24.88 -2.24
CA ILE A 346 -14.71 -26.14 -2.71
C ILE A 346 -16.21 -25.90 -2.82
N ASP A 347 -16.68 -25.59 -4.04
CA ASP A 347 -18.08 -25.33 -4.32
C ASP A 347 -18.85 -26.65 -4.53
N GLU A 348 -19.36 -27.21 -3.46
CA GLU A 348 -20.06 -28.50 -3.46
C GLU A 348 -21.46 -28.40 -4.10
N LYS A 349 -22.16 -27.28 -3.83
CA LYS A 349 -23.58 -27.11 -4.18
C LYS A 349 -23.80 -26.33 -5.47
N GLY A 350 -22.82 -25.55 -5.92
CA GLY A 350 -22.89 -24.69 -7.09
C GLY A 350 -23.66 -23.39 -6.85
N ASN A 351 -23.77 -22.57 -7.89
CA ASN A 351 -24.51 -21.32 -7.87
C ASN A 351 -25.99 -21.55 -7.61
N PRO A 352 -26.62 -20.89 -6.62
CA PRO A 352 -28.05 -21.12 -6.29
C PRO A 352 -29.01 -20.86 -7.45
N THR A 353 -28.63 -20.03 -8.43
CA THR A 353 -29.49 -19.67 -9.58
C THR A 353 -29.24 -20.56 -10.78
N THR A 354 -27.98 -20.91 -11.08
CA THR A 354 -27.59 -21.62 -12.30
C THR A 354 -27.22 -23.08 -12.06
N GLY A 355 -26.99 -23.48 -10.81
CA GLY A 355 -26.46 -24.80 -10.46
C GLY A 355 -25.00 -25.05 -10.83
N GLN A 356 -24.36 -24.11 -11.54
CA GLN A 356 -22.97 -24.25 -12.01
C GLN A 356 -21.99 -24.21 -10.85
N LYS A 357 -21.07 -25.17 -10.77
CA LYS A 357 -19.96 -25.15 -9.84
C LYS A 357 -18.96 -24.07 -10.26
N GLN A 358 -18.61 -23.22 -9.31
CA GLN A 358 -17.77 -22.04 -9.52
C GLN A 358 -16.53 -22.06 -8.61
N GLY A 359 -16.26 -23.17 -7.93
CA GLY A 359 -15.12 -23.33 -7.04
C GLY A 359 -13.78 -23.23 -7.75
N GLY A 360 -12.74 -22.96 -6.97
CA GLY A 360 -11.39 -22.79 -7.48
C GLY A 360 -10.47 -22.22 -6.39
N GLU A 361 -9.32 -21.71 -6.83
CA GLU A 361 -8.28 -21.21 -5.91
C GLU A 361 -7.50 -20.05 -6.51
N GLU A 362 -7.00 -19.19 -5.64
CA GLU A 362 -6.12 -18.07 -5.93
C GLU A 362 -4.95 -18.09 -4.93
N LEU A 363 -3.73 -17.88 -5.43
CA LEU A 363 -2.51 -17.78 -4.64
C LEU A 363 -1.75 -16.52 -5.06
N LYS A 364 -1.51 -15.63 -4.11
CA LYS A 364 -0.70 -14.42 -4.31
C LYS A 364 0.55 -14.52 -3.46
N ILE A 365 1.73 -14.33 -4.06
CA ILE A 365 3.01 -14.30 -3.36
C ILE A 365 3.73 -13.02 -3.74
N ASN A 366 4.10 -12.22 -2.76
CA ASN A 366 4.90 -11.02 -2.93
C ASN A 366 6.14 -11.09 -2.05
N GLY A 367 7.29 -10.88 -2.64
CA GLY A 367 8.55 -10.91 -1.92
C GLY A 367 9.55 -9.89 -2.43
N LEU A 368 10.40 -9.40 -1.56
CA LEU A 368 11.50 -8.47 -1.84
C LEU A 368 12.74 -8.93 -1.08
N VAL A 369 13.92 -8.80 -1.71
CA VAL A 369 15.17 -9.00 -1.01
C VAL A 369 16.27 -8.14 -1.60
N PHE A 370 17.14 -7.71 -0.75
CA PHE A 370 18.37 -7.02 -1.10
C PHE A 370 19.53 -8.02 -1.04
N LEU A 371 20.18 -8.20 -2.18
CA LEU A 371 21.30 -9.12 -2.35
C LEU A 371 22.64 -8.39 -2.25
N PRO A 372 23.74 -9.11 -2.01
CA PRO A 372 25.08 -8.54 -2.07
C PRO A 372 25.36 -7.83 -3.40
N TYR A 373 26.32 -6.92 -3.39
CA TYR A 373 26.76 -6.14 -4.56
C TYR A 373 25.70 -5.22 -5.16
N GLY A 374 24.66 -4.83 -4.40
CA GLY A 374 23.61 -3.94 -4.83
C GLY A 374 22.59 -4.55 -5.78
N PHE A 375 22.52 -5.88 -5.86
CA PHE A 375 21.44 -6.56 -6.54
C PHE A 375 20.17 -6.49 -5.70
N ARG A 376 19.07 -6.29 -6.38
CA ARG A 376 17.75 -6.28 -5.78
C ARG A 376 16.89 -7.33 -6.46
N GLY A 377 16.13 -7.99 -5.67
CA GLY A 377 15.20 -8.91 -6.20
C GLY A 377 13.82 -8.86 -5.60
N VAL A 378 12.77 -9.38 -6.35
CA VAL A 378 11.38 -9.48 -5.90
C VAL A 378 10.68 -10.60 -6.62
N ILE A 379 9.70 -11.14 -6.04
CA ILE A 379 8.75 -12.06 -6.64
C ILE A 379 7.33 -11.50 -6.45
N SER A 380 6.55 -11.50 -7.51
CA SER A 380 5.12 -11.23 -7.47
C SER A 380 4.41 -12.31 -8.28
N VAL A 381 3.84 -13.28 -7.61
CA VAL A 381 3.07 -14.36 -8.23
C VAL A 381 1.60 -14.12 -7.95
N ASP A 382 0.80 -14.11 -8.99
CA ASP A 382 -0.66 -14.19 -8.93
C ASP A 382 -1.08 -15.44 -9.71
N TYR A 383 -1.56 -16.45 -9.03
CA TYR A 383 -2.10 -17.67 -9.62
C TYR A 383 -3.59 -17.70 -9.44
N LEU A 384 -4.30 -17.95 -10.51
CA LEU A 384 -5.74 -18.05 -10.55
C LEU A 384 -6.17 -19.32 -11.29
N SER A 385 -6.97 -20.17 -10.66
CA SER A 385 -7.46 -21.40 -11.28
C SER A 385 -8.46 -21.16 -12.40
N SER A 386 -9.32 -20.12 -12.27
CA SER A 386 -10.27 -19.71 -13.30
C SER A 386 -10.83 -18.31 -13.03
N TYR A 387 -11.16 -17.59 -14.08
CA TYR A 387 -11.81 -16.27 -13.97
C TYR A 387 -13.23 -16.37 -13.39
N LEU A 388 -13.94 -17.49 -13.69
CA LEU A 388 -15.24 -17.79 -13.11
C LEU A 388 -15.19 -17.82 -11.56
N PHE A 389 -14.13 -18.41 -11.00
CA PHE A 389 -13.91 -18.43 -9.55
C PHE A 389 -13.71 -17.03 -8.98
N ARG A 390 -12.87 -16.22 -9.64
CA ARG A 390 -12.58 -14.83 -9.19
C ARG A 390 -13.85 -13.97 -9.22
N LEU A 391 -14.64 -14.05 -10.27
CA LEU A 391 -15.94 -13.35 -10.37
C LEU A 391 -16.90 -13.78 -9.25
N ALA A 392 -17.02 -15.11 -9.00
CA ALA A 392 -17.96 -15.66 -8.03
C ALA A 392 -17.58 -15.39 -6.57
N PHE A 393 -16.28 -15.47 -6.25
CA PHE A 393 -15.79 -15.46 -4.87
C PHE A 393 -14.82 -14.34 -4.53
N GLY A 394 -14.39 -13.54 -5.50
CA GLY A 394 -13.51 -12.38 -5.26
C GLY A 394 -14.02 -11.50 -4.11
N GLN A 395 -13.13 -11.08 -3.23
CA GLN A 395 -13.52 -10.41 -2.00
C GLN A 395 -13.75 -8.90 -2.16
N SER A 396 -13.07 -8.26 -3.12
CA SER A 396 -13.32 -6.87 -3.50
C SER A 396 -13.93 -6.81 -4.90
N PHE A 397 -14.68 -5.73 -5.18
CA PHE A 397 -15.29 -5.54 -6.51
C PHE A 397 -14.21 -5.44 -7.60
N THR A 398 -13.15 -4.68 -7.34
CA THR A 398 -12.07 -4.49 -8.30
C THR A 398 -11.33 -5.80 -8.60
N ASP A 399 -11.03 -6.61 -7.55
CA ASP A 399 -10.40 -7.91 -7.77
C ASP A 399 -11.32 -8.85 -8.57
N ALA A 400 -12.62 -8.89 -8.25
CA ALA A 400 -13.55 -9.80 -8.89
C ALA A 400 -13.68 -9.57 -10.40
N ILE A 401 -13.70 -8.31 -10.85
CA ILE A 401 -13.84 -7.97 -12.28
C ILE A 401 -12.50 -7.94 -13.03
N ASN A 402 -11.38 -8.11 -12.36
CA ASN A 402 -10.07 -8.11 -13.00
C ASN A 402 -9.83 -9.43 -13.75
N SER A 403 -9.83 -9.37 -15.08
CA SER A 403 -9.57 -10.51 -15.95
C SER A 403 -8.08 -10.77 -16.19
N GLU A 404 -7.21 -9.87 -15.76
CA GLU A 404 -5.76 -10.01 -15.94
C GLU A 404 -5.10 -10.65 -14.71
N VAL A 405 -4.15 -11.53 -14.98
CA VAL A 405 -3.29 -12.16 -13.99
C VAL A 405 -1.85 -12.00 -14.42
N ARG A 406 -1.03 -11.42 -13.57
CA ARG A 406 0.40 -11.17 -13.87
C ARG A 406 1.26 -11.76 -12.79
N SER A 407 2.16 -12.66 -13.20
CA SER A 407 3.18 -13.21 -12.33
C SER A 407 4.55 -12.82 -12.87
N SER A 408 5.43 -12.39 -12.00
CA SER A 408 6.81 -12.08 -12.37
C SER A 408 7.79 -12.34 -11.23
N GLY A 409 8.99 -12.70 -11.60
CA GLY A 409 10.12 -12.77 -10.70
C GLY A 409 11.35 -12.27 -11.46
N PHE A 410 12.17 -11.38 -10.89
CA PHE A 410 13.39 -10.91 -11.55
C PHE A 410 14.49 -10.46 -10.58
N VAL A 411 15.72 -10.49 -10.98
CA VAL A 411 16.90 -9.93 -10.31
C VAL A 411 17.37 -8.75 -11.10
N SER A 412 17.59 -7.63 -10.45
CA SER A 412 18.08 -6.45 -11.14
C SER A 412 19.16 -5.70 -10.37
N LYS A 413 19.97 -4.97 -11.12
CA LYS A 413 20.94 -4.03 -10.59
C LYS A 413 21.02 -2.81 -11.50
N SER A 414 21.08 -1.64 -10.90
CA SER A 414 21.32 -0.38 -11.63
C SER A 414 22.60 0.26 -11.11
N TRP A 415 23.40 0.84 -12.01
CA TRP A 415 24.63 1.57 -11.68
C TRP A 415 24.95 2.60 -12.77
N SER A 416 25.30 3.80 -12.38
CA SER A 416 25.81 4.85 -13.30
C SER A 416 25.07 4.92 -14.65
N GLY A 417 23.74 5.00 -14.65
CA GLY A 417 22.94 5.05 -15.88
C GLY A 417 22.75 3.73 -16.61
N ASN A 418 23.27 2.61 -16.07
CA ASN A 418 23.11 1.29 -16.64
C ASN A 418 22.19 0.42 -15.78
N PHE A 419 21.55 -0.55 -16.42
CA PHE A 419 20.63 -1.50 -15.84
C PHE A 419 20.97 -2.92 -16.33
N PHE A 420 20.86 -3.87 -15.40
CA PHE A 420 20.87 -5.29 -15.67
C PHE A 420 19.64 -5.93 -15.02
N GLY A 421 18.98 -6.83 -15.73
CA GLY A 421 17.84 -7.58 -15.25
C GLY A 421 17.82 -9.01 -15.78
N LEU A 422 17.48 -9.95 -14.90
CA LEU A 422 17.11 -11.31 -15.25
C LEU A 422 15.68 -11.53 -14.73
N MET A 423 14.75 -11.88 -15.59
CA MET A 423 13.31 -11.94 -15.28
C MET A 423 12.69 -13.25 -15.79
N MET A 424 11.68 -13.70 -15.07
CA MET A 424 10.67 -14.64 -15.56
C MET A 424 9.31 -14.00 -15.33
N SER A 425 8.43 -14.04 -16.33
CA SER A 425 7.07 -13.52 -16.16
C SER A 425 6.05 -14.31 -16.95
N ARG A 426 4.81 -14.25 -16.48
CA ARG A 426 3.64 -14.81 -17.15
C ARG A 426 2.50 -13.82 -17.06
N TYR A 427 1.89 -13.55 -18.19
CA TYR A 427 0.71 -12.73 -18.35
C TYR A 427 -0.45 -13.57 -18.86
N GLN A 428 -1.57 -13.52 -18.16
CA GLN A 428 -2.79 -14.19 -18.56
C GLN A 428 -3.92 -13.17 -18.64
N ASN A 429 -4.65 -13.16 -19.73
CA ASN A 429 -5.82 -12.32 -19.91
C ASN A 429 -7.02 -13.21 -20.27
N TYR A 430 -7.92 -13.40 -19.33
CA TYR A 430 -9.13 -14.19 -19.51
C TYR A 430 -10.14 -13.39 -20.33
N GLN A 431 -10.52 -13.93 -21.49
CA GLN A 431 -11.45 -13.29 -22.41
C GLN A 431 -12.90 -13.52 -22.01
N SER A 432 -13.18 -14.65 -21.37
CA SER A 432 -14.49 -15.00 -20.84
C SER A 432 -14.38 -15.93 -19.61
N THR A 433 -15.52 -16.39 -19.11
CA THR A 433 -15.59 -17.37 -18.02
C THR A 433 -15.45 -18.82 -18.49
N VAL A 434 -15.30 -19.05 -19.79
CA VAL A 434 -15.09 -20.37 -20.37
C VAL A 434 -13.68 -20.83 -20.09
N GLN A 435 -13.53 -22.08 -19.68
CA GLN A 435 -12.22 -22.66 -19.40
C GLN A 435 -11.37 -22.74 -20.69
N GLY A 436 -10.15 -22.23 -20.65
CA GLY A 436 -9.24 -22.19 -21.81
C GLY A 436 -9.37 -20.94 -22.68
N ASP A 437 -10.38 -20.11 -22.47
CA ASP A 437 -10.53 -18.83 -23.18
C ASP A 437 -9.65 -17.75 -22.52
N VAL A 438 -8.35 -17.88 -22.72
CA VAL A 438 -7.31 -17.05 -22.11
C VAL A 438 -6.15 -16.83 -23.06
N ILE A 439 -5.69 -15.60 -23.13
CA ILE A 439 -4.42 -15.26 -23.77
C ILE A 439 -3.34 -15.40 -22.70
N ASP A 440 -2.39 -16.32 -22.92
CA ASP A 440 -1.31 -16.65 -22.00
C ASP A 440 0.04 -16.39 -22.69
N ILE A 441 0.80 -15.46 -22.14
CA ILE A 441 2.12 -15.07 -22.64
C ILE A 441 3.15 -15.24 -21.53
N ALA A 442 4.22 -15.98 -21.81
CA ALA A 442 5.30 -16.18 -20.84
C ALA A 442 6.65 -15.73 -21.41
N HIS A 443 7.49 -15.16 -20.56
CA HIS A 443 8.89 -14.85 -20.77
C HIS A 443 9.72 -15.70 -19.81
N ILE A 444 10.50 -16.68 -20.33
CA ILE A 444 11.15 -17.72 -19.52
C ILE A 444 12.46 -18.21 -20.18
N PRO A 445 13.65 -17.86 -19.73
CA PRO A 445 13.97 -16.65 -18.97
C PRO A 445 14.05 -15.40 -19.89
N SER A 446 14.09 -14.23 -19.29
CA SER A 446 14.35 -12.97 -19.97
C SER A 446 15.59 -12.32 -19.35
N PHE A 447 16.61 -12.08 -20.13
CA PHE A 447 17.80 -11.33 -19.78
C PHE A 447 17.71 -9.96 -20.42
N GLN A 448 17.97 -8.90 -19.66
CA GLN A 448 17.95 -7.52 -20.17
C GLN A 448 19.16 -6.75 -19.66
N MET A 449 19.77 -5.98 -20.56
CA MET A 449 20.82 -5.03 -20.24
C MET A 449 20.53 -3.72 -20.98
N ALA A 450 20.51 -2.62 -20.26
CA ALA A 450 20.23 -1.31 -20.84
C ALA A 450 21.16 -0.24 -20.25
N GLY A 451 21.43 0.78 -21.04
CA GLY A 451 22.14 1.98 -20.61
C GLY A 451 21.50 3.20 -21.26
N VAL A 452 21.26 4.24 -20.50
CA VAL A 452 20.56 5.44 -20.97
C VAL A 452 21.50 6.63 -20.91
N GLU A 453 21.64 7.33 -22.05
CA GLU A 453 22.37 8.58 -22.19
C GLU A 453 23.79 8.56 -21.59
N ASN A 454 24.51 7.48 -21.80
CA ASN A 454 25.90 7.42 -21.37
C ASN A 454 26.78 8.27 -22.31
N PRO A 455 27.68 9.12 -21.79
CA PRO A 455 28.54 9.94 -22.64
C PRO A 455 29.56 9.07 -23.41
N ILE A 456 29.76 9.36 -24.69
CA ILE A 456 30.83 8.77 -25.52
C ILE A 456 32.12 9.52 -25.24
N PHE A 457 32.99 8.98 -24.37
CA PHE A 457 34.21 9.65 -23.88
C PHE A 457 33.89 11.06 -23.35
N ASN A 458 34.68 12.06 -23.69
CA ASN A 458 34.46 13.49 -23.36
C ASN A 458 33.71 14.26 -24.48
N SER A 459 32.96 13.57 -25.33
CA SER A 459 32.20 14.20 -26.40
C SER A 459 30.80 14.62 -25.94
N LYS A 460 30.11 15.38 -26.80
CA LYS A 460 28.68 15.74 -26.59
C LYS A 460 27.73 14.63 -27.05
N PHE A 461 28.26 13.56 -27.66
CA PHE A 461 27.43 12.45 -28.06
C PHE A 461 27.12 11.56 -26.89
N MET A 462 25.84 11.14 -26.80
CA MET A 462 25.35 10.20 -25.84
C MET A 462 24.93 8.91 -26.52
N TYR A 463 25.26 7.78 -25.94
CA TYR A 463 24.76 6.49 -26.41
C TYR A 463 23.76 5.90 -25.45
N THR A 464 22.73 5.32 -26.02
CA THR A 464 21.72 4.52 -25.31
C THR A 464 21.72 3.14 -25.95
N TYR A 465 21.58 2.10 -25.14
CA TYR A 465 21.49 0.74 -25.66
C TYR A 465 20.50 -0.07 -24.87
N GLU A 466 19.83 -0.99 -25.54
CA GLU A 466 18.99 -2.03 -24.95
C GLU A 466 19.36 -3.36 -25.64
N PHE A 467 19.72 -4.36 -24.82
CA PHE A 467 19.92 -5.73 -25.25
C PHE A 467 18.99 -6.63 -24.45
N ALA A 468 18.28 -7.52 -25.14
CA ALA A 468 17.43 -8.52 -24.51
C ALA A 468 17.65 -9.89 -25.17
N GLY A 469 17.76 -10.93 -24.33
CA GLY A 469 17.75 -12.32 -24.77
C GLY A 469 16.66 -13.04 -24.00
N GLU A 470 15.68 -13.60 -24.69
CA GLU A 470 14.46 -14.08 -24.03
C GLU A 470 13.96 -15.39 -24.65
N GLY A 471 13.45 -16.27 -23.80
CA GLY A 471 12.55 -17.32 -24.20
C GLY A 471 11.11 -16.84 -24.04
N VAL A 472 10.32 -16.80 -25.10
CA VAL A 472 8.93 -16.34 -25.08
C VAL A 472 7.97 -17.40 -25.60
N SER A 473 6.76 -17.48 -25.05
CA SER A 473 5.72 -18.37 -25.54
C SER A 473 4.35 -17.69 -25.51
N ARG A 474 3.49 -18.03 -26.44
CA ARG A 474 2.11 -17.52 -26.49
C ARG A 474 1.14 -18.68 -26.75
N HIS A 475 0.07 -18.69 -25.96
CA HIS A 475 -1.04 -19.59 -26.11
C HIS A 475 -2.36 -18.83 -25.99
N GLU A 476 -3.27 -19.05 -26.93
CA GLU A 476 -4.62 -18.50 -26.93
C GLU A 476 -5.57 -19.41 -27.73
N PRO A 477 -6.89 -19.24 -27.65
CA PRO A 477 -7.83 -20.06 -28.42
C PRO A 477 -7.51 -20.04 -29.93
N GLY A 478 -7.22 -21.20 -30.47
CA GLY A 478 -6.88 -21.36 -31.90
C GLY A 478 -5.45 -21.03 -32.31
N PHE A 479 -4.59 -20.62 -31.36
CA PHE A 479 -3.17 -20.34 -31.65
C PHE A 479 -2.25 -20.73 -30.50
N GLN A 480 -1.12 -21.35 -30.83
CA GLN A 480 -0.02 -21.51 -29.88
C GLN A 480 1.33 -21.57 -30.59
N THR A 481 2.38 -21.12 -29.92
CA THR A 481 3.78 -21.32 -30.33
C THR A 481 4.13 -22.81 -30.22
N GLN A 482 4.96 -23.33 -31.14
CA GLN A 482 5.33 -24.76 -31.13
C GLN A 482 6.21 -25.09 -29.92
N ASN A 483 7.15 -24.18 -29.59
CA ASN A 483 8.10 -24.28 -28.51
C ASN A 483 8.23 -22.95 -27.76
N VAL A 484 9.20 -22.86 -26.88
CA VAL A 484 9.68 -21.59 -26.37
C VAL A 484 10.46 -20.90 -27.50
N VAL A 485 9.94 -19.79 -27.99
CA VAL A 485 10.56 -19.00 -29.04
C VAL A 485 11.74 -18.23 -28.47
N GLY A 486 12.92 -18.47 -28.97
CA GLY A 486 14.10 -17.65 -28.67
C GLY A 486 14.00 -16.29 -29.37
N ARG A 487 14.08 -15.21 -28.60
CA ARG A 487 14.16 -13.85 -29.14
C ARG A 487 15.43 -13.17 -28.64
N LEU A 488 16.24 -12.66 -29.58
CA LEU A 488 17.39 -11.80 -29.29
C LEU A 488 17.08 -10.42 -29.88
N ASP A 489 17.21 -9.39 -29.08
CA ASP A 489 16.93 -8.01 -29.48
C ASP A 489 18.09 -7.09 -29.09
N ALA A 490 18.51 -6.26 -29.98
CA ALA A 490 19.56 -5.27 -29.78
C ALA A 490 19.13 -3.92 -30.37
N ASN A 491 19.16 -2.87 -29.57
CA ASN A 491 18.71 -1.54 -29.93
C ASN A 491 19.71 -0.47 -29.44
N PRO A 492 20.89 -0.32 -30.11
CA PRO A 492 21.79 0.78 -29.84
C PRO A 492 21.32 2.05 -30.56
N THR A 493 21.38 3.19 -29.86
CA THR A 493 21.12 4.51 -30.41
C THR A 493 22.19 5.51 -29.96
N VAL A 494 22.42 6.53 -30.78
CA VAL A 494 23.32 7.65 -30.47
C VAL A 494 22.56 8.96 -30.63
N SER A 495 22.62 9.80 -29.64
CA SER A 495 21.99 11.13 -29.63
C SER A 495 23.02 12.26 -29.44
N LEU A 496 22.67 13.45 -29.91
CA LEU A 496 23.46 14.66 -29.73
C LEU A 496 22.59 15.79 -29.13
N PRO A 497 22.41 15.86 -27.81
CA PRO A 497 21.74 16.98 -27.20
C PRO A 497 22.46 18.30 -27.47
N SER A 498 21.77 19.25 -28.08
CA SER A 498 22.31 20.54 -28.51
C SER A 498 21.44 21.68 -28.05
N PHE A 499 22.06 22.78 -27.59
CA PHE A 499 21.38 23.99 -27.16
C PHE A 499 21.80 25.16 -28.04
N LEU A 500 20.84 25.80 -28.68
CA LEU A 500 21.10 26.92 -29.56
C LEU A 500 20.05 28.02 -29.38
N HIS A 501 20.45 29.21 -28.90
CA HIS A 501 19.57 30.36 -28.71
C HIS A 501 18.29 30.06 -27.90
N GLY A 502 18.40 29.21 -26.87
CA GLY A 502 17.28 28.81 -26.06
C GLY A 502 16.44 27.66 -26.60
N TRP A 503 16.75 27.16 -27.82
CA TRP A 503 16.19 25.96 -28.36
C TRP A 503 16.97 24.74 -27.89
N THR A 504 16.28 23.66 -27.59
CA THR A 504 16.88 22.34 -27.41
C THR A 504 16.60 21.49 -28.63
N PHE A 505 17.66 20.95 -29.23
CA PHE A 505 17.60 19.99 -30.33
C PHE A 505 18.24 18.69 -29.87
N ARG A 506 17.59 17.58 -30.15
CA ARG A 506 18.11 16.25 -29.84
C ARG A 506 17.91 15.33 -31.05
N PRO A 507 18.81 15.36 -32.03
CA PRO A 507 18.86 14.31 -33.06
C PRO A 507 19.32 13.00 -32.44
N GLU A 508 18.73 11.92 -32.89
CA GLU A 508 19.04 10.55 -32.46
C GLU A 508 18.97 9.63 -33.66
N VAL A 509 19.92 8.73 -33.78
CA VAL A 509 19.98 7.70 -34.82
C VAL A 509 20.32 6.38 -34.15
N GLY A 510 19.66 5.32 -34.56
CA GLY A 510 19.87 3.98 -34.06
C GLY A 510 19.54 2.90 -35.08
N ALA A 511 19.88 1.70 -34.72
CA ALA A 511 19.47 0.50 -35.43
C ALA A 511 18.95 -0.51 -34.44
N ARG A 512 17.91 -1.23 -34.81
CA ARG A 512 17.38 -2.31 -33.98
C ARG A 512 17.38 -3.60 -34.78
N GLU A 513 17.90 -4.64 -34.19
CA GLU A 513 17.90 -5.97 -34.75
C GLU A 513 17.24 -6.93 -33.83
N THR A 514 16.23 -7.68 -34.33
CA THR A 514 15.49 -8.67 -33.53
C THR A 514 15.48 -10.00 -34.31
N LEU A 515 16.06 -11.04 -33.71
CA LEU A 515 16.07 -12.39 -34.22
C LEU A 515 15.08 -13.27 -33.47
N TYR A 516 14.24 -13.98 -34.20
CA TYR A 516 13.26 -14.95 -33.64
C TYR A 516 13.59 -16.37 -34.16
N THR A 517 13.39 -17.39 -33.33
CA THR A 517 13.55 -18.78 -33.73
C THR A 517 12.29 -19.36 -34.38
N GLU A 518 11.15 -18.72 -34.22
CA GLU A 518 9.87 -19.08 -34.83
C GLU A 518 9.24 -17.86 -35.51
N ARG A 519 8.43 -18.08 -36.53
CA ARG A 519 7.65 -17.04 -37.19
C ARG A 519 6.17 -17.45 -37.36
N LEU A 520 5.34 -16.45 -37.56
CA LEU A 520 3.93 -16.64 -37.93
C LEU A 520 3.79 -16.80 -39.43
N ILE A 521 3.05 -17.80 -39.87
CA ILE A 521 2.43 -17.86 -41.19
C ILE A 521 1.00 -17.37 -41.03
N PRO A 522 0.67 -16.15 -41.50
CA PRO A 522 -0.69 -15.62 -41.36
C PRO A 522 -1.74 -16.53 -42.06
N SER A 523 -2.91 -16.59 -41.51
CA SER A 523 -4.05 -17.25 -42.14
C SER A 523 -4.50 -16.46 -43.39
N ASN A 524 -4.85 -17.16 -44.46
CA ASN A 524 -5.33 -16.55 -45.70
C ASN A 524 -6.78 -16.00 -45.60
N GLY A 525 -7.09 -15.25 -44.55
CA GLY A 525 -8.25 -14.38 -44.49
C GLY A 525 -9.64 -15.00 -44.27
N ASN A 526 -9.79 -16.32 -44.45
CA ASN A 526 -11.13 -16.94 -44.50
C ASN A 526 -11.56 -17.73 -43.25
N THR A 527 -10.72 -17.82 -42.20
CA THR A 527 -10.99 -18.76 -41.08
C THR A 527 -11.07 -18.11 -39.71
N GLY A 528 -10.81 -16.81 -39.56
CA GLY A 528 -10.73 -16.15 -38.24
C GLY A 528 -9.54 -16.64 -37.38
N ALA A 529 -8.70 -17.49 -37.91
CA ALA A 529 -7.50 -17.98 -37.25
C ALA A 529 -6.35 -16.98 -37.44
N ILE A 530 -5.59 -16.71 -36.38
CA ILE A 530 -4.42 -15.83 -36.40
C ILE A 530 -3.38 -16.31 -37.40
N GLY A 531 -3.25 -17.61 -37.57
CA GLY A 531 -2.25 -18.29 -38.39
C GLY A 531 -1.62 -19.46 -37.66
N VAL A 532 -0.45 -19.90 -38.16
CA VAL A 532 0.29 -21.03 -37.57
C VAL A 532 1.71 -20.61 -37.29
N ALA A 533 2.18 -20.89 -36.08
CA ALA A 533 3.58 -20.73 -35.71
C ALA A 533 4.42 -21.86 -36.35
N VAL A 534 5.54 -21.53 -36.97
CA VAL A 534 6.47 -22.48 -37.56
C VAL A 534 7.88 -22.24 -37.04
N ALA A 535 8.64 -23.34 -36.81
CA ALA A 535 10.04 -23.30 -36.36
C ALA A 535 10.97 -22.89 -37.49
N GLN A 536 10.87 -21.64 -37.92
CA GLN A 536 11.70 -21.03 -38.93
C GLN A 536 12.15 -19.67 -38.42
N THR A 537 13.46 -19.42 -38.47
CA THR A 537 14.06 -18.15 -38.05
C THR A 537 13.52 -16.97 -38.82
N LEU A 538 13.29 -15.87 -38.12
CA LEU A 538 12.90 -14.59 -38.67
C LEU A 538 13.85 -13.51 -38.13
N ASN A 539 14.44 -12.72 -39.02
CA ASN A 539 15.23 -11.56 -38.65
C ASN A 539 14.51 -10.27 -39.05
N ARG A 540 14.51 -9.29 -38.15
CA ARG A 540 13.94 -7.97 -38.37
C ARG A 540 15.03 -6.93 -38.11
N ASN A 541 15.37 -6.15 -39.14
CA ASN A 541 16.33 -5.05 -39.09
C ASN A 541 15.57 -3.74 -39.25
N VAL A 542 15.78 -2.81 -38.34
CA VAL A 542 15.10 -1.52 -38.33
C VAL A 542 16.12 -0.40 -38.21
N LEU A 543 16.03 0.60 -39.07
CA LEU A 543 16.71 1.86 -38.89
C LEU A 543 15.78 2.83 -38.15
N LEU A 544 16.31 3.44 -37.10
CA LEU A 544 15.62 4.39 -36.25
C LEU A 544 16.28 5.77 -36.40
N ALA A 545 15.49 6.79 -36.64
CA ALA A 545 15.95 8.17 -36.60
C ALA A 545 14.91 9.04 -35.93
N SER A 546 15.32 9.90 -35.01
CA SER A 546 14.43 10.85 -34.40
C SER A 546 15.07 12.23 -34.26
N MET A 547 14.22 13.27 -34.22
CA MET A 547 14.62 14.63 -34.00
C MET A 547 13.60 15.30 -33.05
N GLU A 548 14.03 15.53 -31.85
CA GLU A 548 13.26 16.34 -30.89
C GLU A 548 13.68 17.80 -31.00
N ALA A 549 12.70 18.70 -31.07
CA ALA A 549 12.91 20.13 -31.08
C ALA A 549 12.01 20.80 -30.03
N ARG A 550 12.60 21.50 -29.10
CA ARG A 550 11.89 22.29 -28.07
C ARG A 550 12.31 23.75 -28.17
N PRO A 551 11.42 24.63 -28.59
CA PRO A 551 11.66 26.06 -28.52
C PRO A 551 11.73 26.57 -27.08
N PRO A 552 12.21 27.83 -26.87
CA PRO A 552 12.20 28.43 -25.55
C PRO A 552 10.81 28.45 -24.93
N SER A 553 10.71 28.04 -23.67
CA SER A 553 9.47 28.11 -22.91
C SER A 553 9.05 29.57 -22.68
N ILE A 554 7.79 29.87 -22.94
CA ILE A 554 7.22 31.20 -22.69
C ILE A 554 6.66 31.21 -21.25
N ALA A 555 7.07 32.16 -20.43
CA ALA A 555 6.61 32.28 -19.06
C ALA A 555 6.07 33.69 -18.78
N LYS A 556 4.94 33.75 -18.06
CA LYS A 556 4.35 34.98 -17.58
C LYS A 556 4.03 34.87 -16.08
N ILE A 557 4.54 35.81 -15.31
CA ILE A 557 4.18 35.98 -13.91
C ILE A 557 3.05 37.03 -13.85
N PHE A 558 2.00 36.73 -13.11
CA PHE A 558 0.87 37.65 -12.96
C PHE A 558 1.05 38.46 -11.67
N ASP A 559 1.12 39.80 -11.81
CA ASP A 559 1.33 40.72 -10.67
C ASP A 559 0.12 40.77 -9.73
N ARG A 560 -1.08 40.43 -10.24
CA ARG A 560 -2.30 40.38 -9.45
C ARG A 560 -2.34 39.11 -8.61
N LYS A 561 -2.50 39.29 -7.29
CA LYS A 561 -2.72 38.19 -6.37
C LYS A 561 -4.13 37.63 -6.57
N LEU A 562 -4.22 36.35 -6.91
CA LEU A 562 -5.48 35.66 -7.01
C LEU A 562 -5.61 34.69 -5.81
N PHE A 563 -6.66 34.86 -4.98
CA PHE A 563 -6.88 34.07 -3.76
C PHE A 563 -5.66 34.01 -2.81
N GLY A 564 -4.84 35.08 -2.77
CA GLY A 564 -3.64 35.14 -1.93
C GLY A 564 -2.40 34.45 -2.54
N TYR A 565 -2.44 34.09 -3.83
CA TYR A 565 -1.32 33.47 -4.54
C TYR A 565 -0.84 34.39 -5.68
N VAL A 566 0.48 34.37 -5.91
CA VAL A 566 1.13 34.85 -7.13
C VAL A 566 1.17 33.68 -8.10
N LEU A 567 0.72 33.87 -9.33
CA LEU A 567 0.65 32.85 -10.35
C LEU A 567 1.75 33.03 -11.39
N LYS A 568 2.36 31.92 -11.85
CA LYS A 568 3.24 31.86 -13.01
C LYS A 568 2.69 30.83 -14.00
N HIS A 569 2.43 31.27 -15.22
CA HIS A 569 2.03 30.39 -16.34
C HIS A 569 3.22 30.16 -17.24
N THR A 570 3.51 28.92 -17.58
CA THR A 570 4.51 28.53 -18.59
C THR A 570 3.82 27.79 -19.73
N VAL A 571 4.28 28.05 -20.94
CA VAL A 571 3.87 27.39 -22.18
C VAL A 571 5.10 26.77 -22.80
N GLU A 572 5.12 25.45 -22.91
CA GLU A 572 6.27 24.64 -23.33
C GLU A 572 5.89 23.86 -24.60
N PRO A 573 6.09 24.42 -25.80
CA PRO A 573 5.84 23.71 -27.05
C PRO A 573 6.95 22.72 -27.33
N TYR A 574 6.63 21.63 -28.07
CA TYR A 574 7.58 20.64 -28.52
C TYR A 574 7.16 20.03 -29.87
N ALA A 575 8.12 19.50 -30.59
CA ALA A 575 7.89 18.67 -31.76
C ALA A 575 8.92 17.54 -31.81
N ILE A 576 8.47 16.34 -32.11
CA ILE A 576 9.32 15.15 -32.21
C ILE A 576 9.01 14.46 -33.53
N TYR A 577 9.97 14.50 -34.46
CA TYR A 577 9.91 13.69 -35.66
C TYR A 577 10.50 12.31 -35.38
N ARG A 578 9.81 11.25 -35.81
CA ARG A 578 10.31 9.87 -35.74
C ARG A 578 10.20 9.23 -37.11
N TYR A 579 11.23 8.48 -37.46
CA TYR A 579 11.34 7.71 -38.70
C TYR A 579 11.86 6.32 -38.38
N GLU A 580 11.08 5.31 -38.73
CA GLU A 580 11.36 3.90 -38.51
C GLU A 580 11.12 3.19 -39.81
N THR A 581 12.09 2.39 -40.27
CA THR A 581 11.98 1.70 -41.55
C THR A 581 12.80 0.42 -41.59
N GLY A 582 12.42 -0.51 -42.47
CA GLY A 582 13.05 -1.81 -42.67
C GLY A 582 12.18 -3.00 -42.29
N ILE A 583 10.95 -2.75 -41.84
CA ILE A 583 10.04 -3.79 -41.36
C ILE A 583 9.13 -4.28 -42.50
N SER A 584 9.64 -5.19 -43.32
CA SER A 584 8.87 -5.79 -44.43
C SER A 584 8.07 -7.05 -44.03
N ASN A 585 8.19 -7.50 -42.78
CA ASN A 585 7.71 -8.80 -42.35
C ASN A 585 6.78 -8.71 -41.10
N PHE A 586 6.12 -7.59 -40.91
CA PHE A 586 5.25 -7.32 -39.75
C PHE A 586 4.19 -8.39 -39.52
N SER A 587 3.55 -8.88 -40.58
CA SER A 587 2.53 -9.94 -40.52
C SER A 587 3.09 -11.32 -40.14
N ASN A 588 4.41 -11.51 -40.26
CA ASN A 588 5.05 -12.79 -39.96
C ASN A 588 5.59 -12.85 -38.51
N ILE A 589 5.46 -11.79 -37.75
CA ILE A 589 5.95 -11.70 -36.37
C ILE A 589 4.87 -12.19 -35.39
N ILE A 590 5.24 -13.13 -34.55
CA ILE A 590 4.40 -13.54 -33.40
C ILE A 590 4.51 -12.43 -32.34
N ARG A 591 3.39 -11.90 -31.89
CA ARG A 591 3.35 -10.75 -30.97
C ARG A 591 3.29 -11.23 -29.53
N PHE A 592 4.31 -10.94 -28.75
CA PHE A 592 4.39 -11.24 -27.32
C PHE A 592 4.27 -10.00 -26.46
N ASP A 593 4.94 -8.91 -26.88
CA ASP A 593 4.97 -7.63 -26.15
C ASP A 593 5.17 -6.42 -27.08
N TYR A 594 5.50 -5.26 -26.51
CA TYR A 594 5.70 -4.00 -27.24
C TYR A 594 6.84 -4.06 -28.27
N ARG A 595 7.85 -4.93 -28.09
CA ARG A 595 8.96 -5.08 -29.03
C ARG A 595 8.49 -5.61 -30.38
N ASP A 596 7.45 -6.44 -30.38
CA ASP A 596 7.00 -7.16 -31.57
C ASP A 596 6.01 -6.37 -32.41
N ILE A 597 5.48 -5.27 -31.88
CA ILE A 597 4.49 -4.42 -32.56
C ILE A 597 5.11 -3.21 -33.29
N LEU A 598 6.45 -3.15 -33.37
CA LEU A 598 7.16 -2.11 -34.13
C LEU A 598 6.83 -2.24 -35.62
N ALA A 599 6.42 -1.14 -36.25
CA ALA A 599 6.03 -1.07 -37.66
C ALA A 599 6.74 0.10 -38.33
N ASP A 600 6.93 0.03 -39.66
CA ASP A 600 7.46 1.17 -40.39
C ASP A 600 6.63 2.40 -40.14
N SER A 601 7.23 3.45 -39.62
CA SER A 601 6.55 4.68 -39.33
C SER A 601 7.36 5.92 -39.71
N SER A 602 6.64 6.94 -40.17
CA SER A 602 7.20 8.26 -40.40
C SER A 602 6.16 9.28 -39.97
N GLY A 603 6.49 10.07 -38.96
CA GLY A 603 5.53 11.03 -38.42
C GLY A 603 6.16 12.09 -37.54
N VAL A 604 5.40 13.15 -37.33
CA VAL A 604 5.74 14.20 -36.37
C VAL A 604 4.69 14.27 -35.28
N GLU A 605 5.12 14.12 -34.03
CA GLU A 605 4.33 14.45 -32.87
C GLU A 605 4.59 15.90 -32.48
N TYR A 606 3.57 16.67 -32.29
CA TYR A 606 3.65 18.06 -31.85
C TYR A 606 2.67 18.32 -30.74
N GLY A 607 3.07 19.18 -29.83
CA GLY A 607 2.26 19.45 -28.66
C GLY A 607 2.71 20.69 -27.88
N VAL A 608 1.90 20.99 -26.87
CA VAL A 608 2.19 22.07 -25.94
C VAL A 608 1.81 21.63 -24.53
N VAL A 609 2.74 21.86 -23.61
CA VAL A 609 2.50 21.67 -22.18
C VAL A 609 2.30 23.04 -21.52
N ASN A 610 1.14 23.26 -20.95
CA ASN A 610 0.83 24.46 -20.17
C ASN A 610 0.94 24.11 -18.70
N ARG A 611 1.74 24.88 -17.94
CA ARG A 611 1.87 24.69 -16.49
C ARG A 611 1.52 25.99 -15.77
N LEU A 612 0.72 25.88 -14.73
CA LEU A 612 0.41 26.98 -13.84
C LEU A 612 0.98 26.69 -12.46
N TYR A 613 1.86 27.55 -12.02
CA TYR A 613 2.47 27.52 -10.69
C TYR A 613 1.79 28.55 -9.80
N ALA A 614 1.60 28.22 -8.54
CA ALA A 614 1.07 29.10 -7.52
C ALA A 614 2.06 29.19 -6.34
N LYS A 615 2.44 30.40 -5.97
CA LYS A 615 3.22 30.72 -4.77
C LYS A 615 2.38 31.55 -3.82
N LYS A 616 2.23 31.12 -2.56
CA LYS A 616 1.47 31.85 -1.56
C LYS A 616 2.13 33.22 -1.33
N SER A 617 1.35 34.29 -1.44
CA SER A 617 1.86 35.65 -1.15
C SER A 617 1.66 35.92 0.33
N THR A 618 2.73 35.94 1.08
CA THR A 618 2.72 36.47 2.47
C THR A 618 2.76 37.96 2.45
N SER A 619 1.88 38.60 3.18
CA SER A 619 1.83 40.09 3.28
C SER A 619 2.85 40.67 4.25
N SER A 620 3.56 39.88 5.00
CA SER A 620 4.63 40.26 5.91
C SER A 620 5.71 39.18 5.93
N ALA A 621 6.89 39.48 5.38
CA ALA A 621 8.07 38.70 5.68
C ALA A 621 8.39 38.97 7.17
N GLN A 622 8.31 37.94 8.00
CA GLN A 622 8.89 38.00 9.32
C GLN A 622 10.39 37.83 9.15
N CYS A 623 11.09 38.96 9.24
CA CYS A 623 12.54 38.91 9.21
C CYS A 623 13.03 38.59 10.62
N TYR A 624 13.70 37.46 10.78
CA TYR A 624 14.38 37.10 12.01
C TYR A 624 15.82 37.62 11.96
N LEU A 625 16.23 38.29 13.02
CA LEU A 625 17.60 38.68 13.21
C LEU A 625 18.37 37.42 13.71
N HIS A 626 19.21 36.85 12.87
CA HIS A 626 20.17 35.84 13.33
C HIS A 626 21.44 36.59 13.83
N PRO A 627 21.81 36.45 15.10
CA PRO A 627 23.05 36.97 15.57
C PRO A 627 24.20 36.28 14.85
N LYS A 628 25.06 37.09 14.21
CA LYS A 628 26.30 36.61 13.63
C LYS A 628 27.24 36.33 14.80
N TYR A 629 27.47 35.06 15.13
CA TYR A 629 28.41 34.69 16.17
C TYR A 629 29.82 35.16 15.78
N PRO A 630 30.49 36.01 16.57
CA PRO A 630 31.87 36.38 16.33
C PRO A 630 32.79 35.17 16.52
N PRO A 631 33.95 35.11 15.88
CA PRO A 631 34.92 34.05 16.10
C PRO A 631 35.30 33.94 17.59
N PRO A 632 35.68 32.74 18.09
CA PRO A 632 35.89 32.47 19.52
C PRO A 632 36.93 33.43 20.21
N ASP A 633 37.81 34.01 19.41
CA ASP A 633 38.95 34.83 19.87
C ASP A 633 38.72 36.34 19.65
N ALA A 634 37.53 36.77 19.29
CA ALA A 634 37.25 38.17 19.03
C ALA A 634 37.25 39.03 20.33
N PRO A 635 37.87 40.22 20.34
CA PRO A 635 37.87 41.10 21.52
C PRO A 635 36.42 41.52 21.89
N PRO A 636 36.13 41.73 23.18
CA PRO A 636 34.74 42.02 23.65
C PRO A 636 34.07 43.23 23.00
N ALA A 637 34.83 44.23 22.56
CA ALA A 637 34.31 45.42 21.87
C ALA A 637 33.88 45.10 20.41
N GLU A 638 34.49 44.14 19.77
CA GLU A 638 34.16 43.68 18.41
C GLU A 638 33.00 42.72 18.43
N VAL A 639 32.88 41.88 19.46
CA VAL A 639 31.73 41.03 19.76
C VAL A 639 30.44 41.87 19.86
N THR A 640 30.51 42.98 20.60
CA THR A 640 29.33 43.88 20.75
C THR A 640 28.98 44.60 19.44
N LYS A 641 29.97 44.89 18.61
CA LYS A 641 29.77 45.57 17.33
C LYS A 641 29.25 44.65 16.25
N GLN A 642 29.65 43.34 16.24
CA GLN A 642 29.16 42.32 15.31
C GLN A 642 27.77 41.81 15.67
N LEU A 643 27.43 41.73 16.95
CA LEU A 643 26.06 41.42 17.41
C LEU A 643 25.06 42.53 17.06
N ALA A 644 25.54 43.78 16.85
CA ALA A 644 24.71 44.91 16.41
C ALA A 644 24.61 45.06 14.88
N ALA A 645 25.46 44.34 14.13
CA ALA A 645 25.42 44.33 12.63
C ALA A 645 24.58 43.21 12.10
N ASP A 646 23.27 43.36 12.24
CA ASP A 646 22.30 42.36 11.83
C ASP A 646 22.18 42.17 10.32
N THR A 647 22.49 40.99 9.84
CA THR A 647 21.94 40.53 8.56
C THR A 647 20.55 39.93 8.83
N SER A 648 19.52 40.71 8.52
CA SER A 648 18.14 40.19 8.54
C SER A 648 17.96 39.10 7.47
N ILE A 649 17.86 37.87 7.89
CA ILE A 649 17.37 36.78 7.00
C ILE A 649 15.86 36.82 7.07
N CYS A 650 15.25 37.34 6.01
CA CYS A 650 13.81 37.27 5.86
C CYS A 650 13.43 35.85 5.46
N ASP A 651 12.85 35.12 6.39
CA ASP A 651 12.30 33.81 6.11
C ASP A 651 11.07 33.97 5.21
N ASP A 652 11.21 33.58 3.95
CA ASP A 652 10.11 33.64 2.99
C ASP A 652 9.11 32.52 3.33
N GLN A 653 8.23 32.77 4.31
CA GLN A 653 7.16 31.85 4.71
C GLN A 653 6.16 31.50 3.58
N SER A 654 6.38 32.05 2.38
CA SER A 654 5.54 31.74 1.23
C SER A 654 5.67 30.30 0.75
N GLY A 655 6.73 29.61 1.16
CA GLY A 655 7.04 28.25 0.70
C GLY A 655 7.41 28.21 -0.80
N PRO A 656 7.81 27.05 -1.31
CA PRO A 656 8.14 26.91 -2.72
C PRO A 656 6.90 27.07 -3.59
N ALA A 657 7.11 27.56 -4.82
CA ALA A 657 6.06 27.59 -5.83
C ALA A 657 5.63 26.15 -6.15
N LYS A 658 4.31 25.88 -6.10
CA LYS A 658 3.74 24.57 -6.41
C LYS A 658 3.07 24.59 -7.78
N GLU A 659 3.31 23.56 -8.59
CA GLU A 659 2.58 23.32 -9.81
C GLU A 659 1.14 22.91 -9.44
N VAL A 660 0.16 23.69 -9.91
CA VAL A 660 -1.27 23.47 -9.59
C VAL A 660 -2.06 22.99 -10.79
N ILE A 661 -1.66 23.35 -12.00
CA ILE A 661 -2.31 22.90 -13.25
C ILE A 661 -1.22 22.49 -14.22
N THR A 662 -1.40 21.30 -14.82
CA THR A 662 -0.67 20.85 -16.00
C THR A 662 -1.69 20.49 -17.06
N TRP A 663 -1.57 21.08 -18.24
CA TRP A 663 -2.43 20.79 -19.36
C TRP A 663 -1.59 20.52 -20.62
N THR A 664 -1.62 19.29 -21.09
CA THR A 664 -0.93 18.83 -22.30
C THR A 664 -1.92 18.66 -23.42
N LEU A 665 -1.63 19.26 -24.55
CA LEU A 665 -2.31 19.06 -25.83
C LEU A 665 -1.30 18.52 -26.83
N ALA A 666 -1.63 17.41 -27.49
CA ALA A 666 -0.71 16.77 -28.44
C ALA A 666 -1.47 16.09 -29.58
N GLN A 667 -0.83 16.03 -30.75
CA GLN A 667 -1.32 15.31 -31.92
C GLN A 667 -0.12 14.79 -32.73
N LYS A 668 -0.32 13.69 -33.46
CA LYS A 668 0.64 13.12 -34.41
C LYS A 668 0.15 13.31 -35.84
N TYR A 669 1.07 13.66 -36.74
CA TYR A 669 0.83 13.62 -38.15
C TYR A 669 1.71 12.52 -38.78
N PHE A 670 1.09 11.59 -39.50
CA PHE A 670 1.73 10.46 -40.12
C PHE A 670 1.95 10.72 -41.61
N PHE A 671 3.19 10.65 -42.06
CA PHE A 671 3.53 10.79 -43.49
C PHE A 671 3.26 9.48 -44.26
N ASN A 672 3.32 8.33 -43.56
CA ASN A 672 2.94 7.02 -44.10
C ASN A 672 1.66 6.53 -43.39
N PRO A 673 0.49 6.69 -44.01
CA PRO A 673 -0.79 6.34 -43.38
C PRO A 673 -1.06 4.83 -43.32
N THR A 674 -0.26 4.00 -43.98
CA THR A 674 -0.41 2.53 -43.98
C THR A 674 0.59 1.83 -43.09
N PHE A 675 1.52 2.57 -42.50
CA PHE A 675 2.51 2.04 -41.54
C PHE A 675 3.32 0.84 -42.12
N GLY A 676 3.80 0.99 -43.38
CA GLY A 676 4.53 -0.08 -44.02
C GLY A 676 3.71 -1.36 -44.30
N GLY A 677 2.40 -1.24 -44.32
CA GLY A 677 1.50 -2.40 -44.51
C GLY A 677 1.11 -3.07 -43.18
N ALA A 678 1.45 -2.50 -42.03
CA ALA A 678 1.02 -3.00 -40.75
C ALA A 678 -0.48 -2.73 -40.45
N LEU A 679 -1.09 -1.78 -41.18
CA LEU A 679 -2.50 -1.44 -41.06
C LEU A 679 -3.34 -2.19 -42.09
N GLU A 680 -4.22 -3.05 -41.60
CA GLU A 680 -5.23 -3.73 -42.41
C GLU A 680 -6.56 -2.99 -42.26
N PRO A 681 -7.16 -2.49 -43.36
CA PRO A 681 -8.42 -1.76 -43.28
C PRO A 681 -9.58 -2.60 -42.72
N ASN A 682 -10.44 -1.97 -41.91
CA ASN A 682 -11.61 -2.57 -41.26
C ASN A 682 -11.30 -3.61 -40.18
N GLN A 683 -10.07 -3.71 -39.75
CA GLN A 683 -9.66 -4.51 -38.59
C GLN A 683 -9.16 -3.60 -37.46
N ARG A 684 -9.16 -4.12 -36.22
CA ARG A 684 -8.57 -3.45 -35.06
C ARG A 684 -7.07 -3.69 -35.04
N ASN A 685 -6.30 -2.81 -35.66
CA ASN A 685 -4.86 -2.93 -35.75
C ASN A 685 -4.17 -2.41 -34.48
N VAL A 686 -3.16 -3.16 -34.01
CA VAL A 686 -2.31 -2.81 -32.88
C VAL A 686 -0.86 -2.81 -33.35
N PHE A 687 -0.22 -1.64 -33.35
CA PHE A 687 1.20 -1.45 -33.64
C PHE A 687 1.72 -0.25 -32.84
N ASP A 688 3.03 -0.09 -32.77
CA ASP A 688 3.71 0.83 -31.86
C ASP A 688 3.14 2.26 -31.90
N SER A 689 3.13 2.87 -33.09
CA SER A 689 2.60 4.23 -33.28
C SER A 689 1.12 4.40 -32.90
N SER A 690 0.32 3.33 -32.87
CA SER A 690 -1.06 3.38 -32.42
C SER A 690 -1.19 3.31 -30.90
N VAL A 691 -0.28 2.56 -30.24
CA VAL A 691 -0.27 2.36 -28.79
C VAL A 691 0.29 3.58 -28.06
N ASP A 692 1.36 4.16 -28.55
CA ASP A 692 2.07 5.26 -27.90
C ASP A 692 1.22 6.52 -27.73
N PHE A 693 0.21 6.66 -28.55
CA PHE A 693 -0.44 7.96 -28.72
C PHE A 693 -1.86 8.05 -28.17
N SER A 694 -2.58 6.96 -28.07
CA SER A 694 -3.96 6.98 -27.55
C SER A 694 -4.18 5.97 -26.42
N GLY A 695 -5.10 6.31 -25.50
CA GLY A 695 -5.50 5.40 -24.43
C GLY A 695 -6.21 4.16 -24.96
N ILE A 696 -6.59 4.15 -26.27
CA ILE A 696 -7.14 2.99 -26.99
C ILE A 696 -6.40 2.87 -28.32
N ALA A 697 -5.69 1.80 -28.45
CA ALA A 697 -4.74 1.49 -29.47
C ALA A 697 -5.36 0.84 -30.74
N PHE A 698 -6.47 1.32 -31.27
CA PHE A 698 -7.06 0.71 -32.47
C PHE A 698 -7.16 1.70 -33.61
N LEU A 699 -6.39 1.49 -34.66
CA LEU A 699 -6.59 2.13 -35.95
C LEU A 699 -7.27 1.14 -36.90
N THR A 700 -8.36 1.54 -37.55
CA THR A 700 -9.14 0.69 -38.46
C THR A 700 -9.09 1.15 -39.91
N GLN A 701 -8.58 2.36 -40.18
CA GLN A 701 -8.48 2.97 -41.50
C GLN A 701 -7.15 3.72 -41.64
N PRO A 702 -6.55 3.76 -42.85
CA PRO A 702 -5.41 4.61 -43.13
C PRO A 702 -5.71 6.08 -42.87
N ARG A 703 -4.79 6.77 -42.20
CA ARG A 703 -4.98 8.16 -41.84
C ARG A 703 -3.65 8.90 -41.62
N ASN A 704 -3.65 10.19 -41.91
CA ASN A 704 -2.49 11.04 -41.69
C ASN A 704 -2.47 11.72 -40.32
N ALA A 705 -3.63 11.98 -39.71
CA ALA A 705 -3.71 12.63 -38.42
C ALA A 705 -4.23 11.68 -37.33
N SER A 706 -3.53 11.63 -36.20
CA SER A 706 -4.00 10.89 -35.04
C SER A 706 -5.19 11.60 -34.35
N PRO A 707 -5.86 10.96 -33.40
CA PRO A 707 -6.71 11.66 -32.43
C PRO A 707 -5.93 12.81 -31.76
N LEU A 708 -6.65 13.87 -31.39
CA LEU A 708 -6.12 14.94 -30.54
C LEU A 708 -6.21 14.49 -29.09
N ILE A 709 -5.07 14.52 -28.40
CA ILE A 709 -4.98 14.16 -26.99
C ILE A 709 -4.97 15.42 -26.13
N SER A 710 -5.84 15.47 -25.14
CA SER A 710 -5.86 16.48 -24.09
C SER A 710 -5.73 15.81 -22.73
N ARG A 711 -4.69 16.16 -21.96
CA ARG A 711 -4.50 15.70 -20.58
C ARG A 711 -4.41 16.89 -19.64
N LEU A 712 -5.46 17.09 -18.86
CA LEU A 712 -5.56 18.16 -17.86
C LEU A 712 -5.40 17.56 -16.47
N MET A 713 -4.51 18.12 -15.68
CA MET A 713 -4.28 17.75 -14.28
C MET A 713 -4.33 19.01 -13.42
N ILE A 714 -5.15 19.01 -12.37
CA ILE A 714 -5.27 20.09 -11.40
C ILE A 714 -5.02 19.51 -10.02
N ARG A 715 -3.98 19.98 -9.33
CA ARG A 715 -3.64 19.56 -7.98
C ARG A 715 -3.52 20.77 -7.05
N ASN A 716 -4.37 20.81 -6.04
CA ASN A 716 -4.34 21.85 -5.04
C ASN A 716 -4.70 21.24 -3.69
N GLY A 717 -3.70 20.83 -2.90
CA GLY A 717 -3.84 20.34 -1.53
C GLY A 717 -5.10 19.56 -1.13
N SER A 718 -6.27 20.09 -1.45
CA SER A 718 -7.59 19.50 -1.20
C SER A 718 -8.24 18.85 -2.44
N THR A 719 -7.76 19.18 -3.65
CA THR A 719 -8.36 18.79 -4.93
C THR A 719 -7.32 18.08 -5.79
N ASP A 720 -7.67 16.92 -6.32
CA ASP A 720 -6.96 16.21 -7.39
C ASP A 720 -7.97 15.97 -8.51
N PHE A 721 -7.82 16.68 -9.62
CA PHE A 721 -8.66 16.53 -10.80
C PHE A 721 -7.77 16.14 -11.98
N GLN A 722 -8.15 15.07 -12.67
CA GLN A 722 -7.46 14.60 -13.85
C GLN A 722 -8.47 14.31 -14.94
N TRP A 723 -8.20 14.79 -16.14
CA TRP A 723 -9.01 14.52 -17.31
C TRP A 723 -8.12 14.17 -18.50
N ALA A 724 -8.26 12.96 -18.99
CA ALA A 724 -7.64 12.49 -20.21
C ALA A 724 -8.72 12.33 -21.27
N LEU A 725 -8.53 12.95 -22.44
CA LEU A 725 -9.48 12.97 -23.55
C LEU A 725 -8.75 12.66 -24.86
N ASP A 726 -9.24 11.68 -25.60
CA ASP A 726 -8.85 11.38 -26.97
C ASP A 726 -10.01 11.74 -27.90
N TYR A 727 -9.86 12.82 -28.66
CA TYR A 727 -10.84 13.27 -29.63
C TYR A 727 -10.39 12.98 -31.06
N ASP A 728 -11.20 12.27 -31.81
CA ASP A 728 -10.91 11.94 -33.20
C ASP A 728 -11.48 13.01 -34.15
N PRO A 729 -10.62 13.85 -34.77
CA PRO A 729 -11.12 14.89 -35.68
C PRO A 729 -11.57 14.36 -37.04
N VAL A 730 -11.23 13.12 -37.40
CA VAL A 730 -11.63 12.50 -38.68
C VAL A 730 -13.06 11.99 -38.59
N PHE A 731 -13.41 11.34 -37.49
CA PHE A 731 -14.73 10.79 -37.25
C PHE A 731 -15.62 11.72 -36.41
N HIS A 732 -15.10 12.88 -35.95
CA HIS A 732 -15.78 13.83 -35.08
C HIS A 732 -16.36 13.21 -33.82
N GLN A 733 -15.61 12.28 -33.20
CA GLN A 733 -16.04 11.53 -32.02
C GLN A 733 -15.00 11.51 -30.91
N VAL A 734 -15.45 11.27 -29.69
CA VAL A 734 -14.57 10.97 -28.55
C VAL A 734 -14.29 9.47 -28.54
N ASN A 735 -13.02 9.08 -28.69
CA ASN A 735 -12.60 7.68 -28.61
C ASN A 735 -12.44 7.23 -27.17
N ALA A 736 -11.84 8.09 -26.33
CA ALA A 736 -11.69 7.82 -24.91
C ALA A 736 -11.83 9.11 -24.10
N SER A 737 -12.45 9.02 -22.94
CA SER A 737 -12.46 10.08 -21.93
C SER A 737 -12.39 9.45 -20.55
N THR A 738 -11.38 9.81 -19.77
CA THR A 738 -11.26 9.40 -18.36
C THR A 738 -11.20 10.65 -17.50
N ILE A 739 -12.18 10.78 -16.61
CA ILE A 739 -12.22 11.85 -15.60
C ILE A 739 -11.98 11.21 -14.24
N PHE A 740 -11.12 11.80 -13.45
CA PHE A 740 -10.89 11.46 -12.05
C PHE A 740 -10.99 12.73 -11.20
N VAL A 741 -11.71 12.64 -10.10
CA VAL A 741 -11.87 13.73 -9.12
C VAL A 741 -11.65 13.19 -7.72
N GLY A 742 -10.66 13.71 -7.03
CA GLY A 742 -10.45 13.51 -5.59
C GLY A 742 -10.62 14.86 -4.88
N GLN A 743 -11.58 14.96 -3.97
CA GLN A 743 -11.90 16.21 -3.28
C GLN A 743 -12.01 16.02 -1.78
N ARG A 744 -11.18 16.72 -1.03
CA ARG A 744 -11.34 16.88 0.41
C ARG A 744 -12.20 18.11 0.67
N LEU A 745 -13.47 17.89 1.02
CA LEU A 745 -14.42 18.98 1.30
C LEU A 745 -14.17 19.61 2.67
N THR A 746 -13.88 18.76 3.65
CA THR A 746 -13.54 19.14 5.03
C THR A 746 -12.50 18.18 5.57
N PRO A 747 -11.90 18.40 6.74
CA PRO A 747 -11.00 17.41 7.37
C PRO A 747 -11.61 16.02 7.54
N LYS A 748 -12.95 15.93 7.60
CA LYS A 748 -13.71 14.68 7.80
C LYS A 748 -14.33 14.13 6.52
N TRP A 749 -14.61 14.96 5.50
CA TRP A 749 -15.25 14.54 4.26
C TRP A 749 -14.27 14.44 3.10
N PHE A 750 -14.25 13.29 2.46
CA PHE A 750 -13.48 13.02 1.26
C PHE A 750 -14.35 12.35 0.21
N LEU A 751 -14.33 12.89 -1.01
CA LEU A 751 -15.05 12.35 -2.16
C LEU A 751 -14.04 11.92 -3.23
N LEU A 752 -14.29 10.78 -3.82
CA LEU A 752 -13.60 10.27 -5.01
C LEU A 752 -14.65 9.98 -6.08
N GLY A 753 -14.35 10.36 -7.31
CA GLY A 753 -15.19 10.04 -8.45
C GLY A 753 -14.34 9.76 -9.67
N SER A 754 -14.74 8.81 -10.51
CA SER A 754 -14.17 8.63 -11.84
C SER A 754 -15.25 8.25 -12.83
N GLN A 755 -15.08 8.72 -14.06
CA GLN A 755 -15.82 8.26 -15.22
C GLN A 755 -14.82 7.81 -16.28
N THR A 756 -15.04 6.64 -16.86
CA THR A 756 -14.29 6.14 -17.99
C THR A 756 -15.26 5.85 -19.12
N TYR A 757 -15.10 6.61 -20.19
CA TYR A 757 -15.81 6.42 -21.44
C TYR A 757 -14.85 5.89 -22.49
N LEU A 758 -15.22 4.82 -23.19
CA LEU A 758 -14.44 4.21 -24.27
C LEU A 758 -15.38 3.92 -25.45
N HIS A 759 -14.96 4.33 -26.63
CA HIS A 759 -15.59 3.95 -27.90
C HIS A 759 -14.63 3.05 -28.67
N VAL A 760 -14.94 1.76 -28.71
CA VAL A 760 -14.13 0.77 -29.44
C VAL A 760 -14.67 0.66 -30.85
N PRO A 761 -13.87 0.87 -31.90
CA PRO A 761 -14.35 0.80 -33.27
C PRO A 761 -14.81 -0.61 -33.64
N GLY A 762 -15.74 -0.71 -34.53
CA GLY A 762 -16.18 -1.97 -35.11
C GLY A 762 -15.08 -2.59 -35.98
N GLU A 763 -15.18 -3.89 -36.20
CA GLU A 763 -14.30 -4.58 -37.14
C GLU A 763 -15.09 -5.60 -37.98
N VAL A 764 -14.59 -5.91 -39.15
CA VAL A 764 -15.12 -6.98 -40.01
C VAL A 764 -14.39 -8.26 -39.66
N ILE A 765 -15.09 -9.29 -39.18
CA ILE A 765 -14.49 -10.59 -38.87
C ILE A 765 -14.26 -11.33 -40.20
N PRO A 766 -13.02 -11.63 -40.59
CA PRO A 766 -12.76 -12.25 -41.90
C PRO A 766 -13.36 -13.63 -42.11
N ALA A 767 -13.59 -14.38 -41.03
CA ALA A 767 -14.12 -15.77 -41.10
C ALA A 767 -15.56 -15.89 -41.54
N THR A 768 -16.31 -14.83 -41.39
CA THR A 768 -17.72 -14.78 -41.80
C THR A 768 -17.94 -13.42 -42.44
N ALA A 769 -17.79 -13.32 -43.75
CA ALA A 769 -17.90 -12.08 -44.52
C ALA A 769 -19.18 -11.25 -44.26
N ASN A 770 -20.06 -11.74 -43.40
CA ASN A 770 -21.31 -11.11 -42.97
C ASN A 770 -21.37 -10.78 -41.46
N GLN A 771 -20.37 -11.08 -40.66
CA GLN A 771 -20.36 -10.66 -39.26
C GLN A 771 -19.43 -9.44 -39.06
N VAL A 772 -20.08 -8.33 -38.87
CA VAL A 772 -19.41 -7.09 -38.44
C VAL A 772 -19.53 -7.00 -36.92
N LEU A 773 -18.43 -7.04 -36.23
CA LEU A 773 -18.43 -6.59 -34.83
C LEU A 773 -18.77 -5.11 -34.82
N ALA A 774 -19.95 -4.79 -34.31
CA ALA A 774 -20.41 -3.42 -34.18
C ALA A 774 -19.45 -2.62 -33.27
N PRO A 775 -19.35 -1.30 -33.47
CA PRO A 775 -18.71 -0.43 -32.50
C PRO A 775 -19.31 -0.64 -31.11
N ASP A 776 -18.48 -0.74 -30.10
CA ASP A 776 -18.93 -0.89 -28.72
C ASP A 776 -18.58 0.32 -27.88
N ILE A 777 -19.49 0.71 -26.98
CA ILE A 777 -19.31 1.82 -26.06
C ILE A 777 -19.30 1.28 -24.64
N SER A 778 -18.23 1.54 -23.91
CA SER A 778 -18.17 1.33 -22.46
C SER A 778 -18.24 2.69 -21.77
N ASN A 779 -19.12 2.84 -20.79
CA ASN A 779 -19.22 4.04 -19.99
C ASN A 779 -19.46 3.65 -18.52
N GLN A 780 -18.40 3.77 -17.74
CA GLN A 780 -18.35 3.35 -16.35
C GLN A 780 -18.19 4.56 -15.44
N PHE A 781 -19.04 4.65 -14.44
CA PHE A 781 -18.96 5.65 -13.39
C PHE A 781 -18.70 4.99 -12.04
N ARG A 782 -17.72 5.51 -11.31
CA ARG A 782 -17.40 5.05 -9.95
C ARG A 782 -17.35 6.24 -9.01
N VAL A 783 -17.93 6.09 -7.84
CA VAL A 783 -17.92 7.10 -6.80
C VAL A 783 -17.63 6.47 -5.45
N GLN A 784 -16.88 7.19 -4.63
CA GLN A 784 -16.64 6.83 -3.23
C GLN A 784 -16.78 8.08 -2.37
N ALA A 785 -17.53 7.98 -1.29
CA ALA A 785 -17.66 9.02 -0.28
C ALA A 785 -17.19 8.48 1.07
N ILE A 786 -16.32 9.22 1.73
CA ILE A 786 -15.75 8.84 3.03
C ILE A 786 -16.03 9.96 4.02
N TYR A 787 -16.57 9.61 5.18
CA TYR A 787 -16.77 10.50 6.31
C TYR A 787 -16.05 9.99 7.54
N GLY A 788 -15.25 10.85 8.17
CA GLY A 788 -14.52 10.51 9.37
C GLY A 788 -13.31 9.63 9.14
N SER A 789 -12.76 9.09 10.21
CA SER A 789 -11.68 8.10 10.18
C SER A 789 -12.12 6.86 10.94
N LEU A 790 -11.87 5.70 10.38
CA LEU A 790 -12.21 4.41 11.01
C LEU A 790 -11.52 4.19 12.37
N ASN A 791 -10.44 4.93 12.63
CA ASN A 791 -9.66 4.81 13.87
C ASN A 791 -9.99 5.92 14.88
N SER A 792 -10.82 6.89 14.51
CA SER A 792 -11.21 7.97 15.42
C SER A 792 -12.46 7.58 16.21
N ARG A 793 -12.58 8.16 17.41
CA ARG A 793 -13.81 8.06 18.21
C ARG A 793 -15.00 8.68 17.47
N GLY A 794 -16.16 8.06 17.57
CA GLY A 794 -17.41 8.51 16.97
C GLY A 794 -17.78 7.76 15.69
N PHE A 795 -18.64 8.38 14.90
CA PHE A 795 -19.15 7.79 13.66
C PHE A 795 -18.22 8.07 12.47
N SER A 796 -17.99 7.03 11.70
CA SER A 796 -17.33 7.09 10.38
C SER A 796 -18.05 6.18 9.40
N THR A 797 -18.07 6.57 8.12
CA THR A 797 -18.67 5.76 7.07
C THR A 797 -17.93 5.93 5.76
N ALA A 798 -17.93 4.88 4.96
CA ALA A 798 -17.45 4.90 3.57
C ALA A 798 -18.48 4.20 2.69
N ALA A 799 -18.86 4.85 1.61
CA ALA A 799 -19.76 4.30 0.60
C ALA A 799 -19.06 4.32 -0.75
N ALA A 800 -19.13 3.24 -1.49
CA ALA A 800 -18.60 3.12 -2.85
C ALA A 800 -19.66 2.52 -3.78
N MET A 801 -19.70 3.00 -5.03
CA MET A 801 -20.61 2.50 -6.05
C MET A 801 -19.92 2.49 -7.40
N ALA A 802 -20.14 1.43 -8.16
CA ALA A 802 -19.76 1.30 -9.56
C ALA A 802 -21.06 1.17 -10.40
N PHE A 803 -21.21 2.05 -11.37
CA PHE A 803 -22.41 2.16 -12.21
C PHE A 803 -22.03 2.07 -13.68
N ASP A 804 -22.68 1.18 -14.41
CA ASP A 804 -22.60 1.10 -15.86
C ASP A 804 -23.64 2.07 -16.47
N VAL A 805 -23.14 3.16 -17.06
CA VAL A 805 -23.99 4.23 -17.59
C VAL A 805 -24.69 3.75 -18.87
N LYS A 806 -24.01 2.94 -19.71
CA LYS A 806 -24.57 2.42 -20.96
C LYS A 806 -25.78 1.53 -20.70
N ASN A 807 -25.64 0.61 -19.75
CA ASN A 807 -26.67 -0.38 -19.45
C ASN A 807 -27.59 0.04 -18.30
N ALA A 808 -27.36 1.22 -17.71
CA ALA A 808 -28.16 1.85 -16.65
C ALA A 808 -28.38 0.96 -15.41
N TYR A 809 -27.34 0.25 -14.94
CA TYR A 809 -27.41 -0.56 -13.73
C TYR A 809 -26.19 -0.41 -12.81
N ILE A 810 -26.39 -0.68 -11.51
CA ILE A 810 -25.34 -0.70 -10.50
C ILE A 810 -24.65 -2.06 -10.56
N GLN A 811 -23.37 -2.07 -10.96
CA GLN A 811 -22.53 -3.28 -10.98
C GLN A 811 -22.10 -3.71 -9.58
N GLY A 812 -21.83 -2.74 -8.72
CA GLY A 812 -21.43 -3.00 -7.35
C GLY A 812 -21.67 -1.79 -6.46
N ALA A 813 -22.06 -2.03 -5.23
CA ALA A 813 -22.19 -0.99 -4.22
C ALA A 813 -21.76 -1.57 -2.85
N THR A 814 -21.06 -0.77 -2.07
CA THR A 814 -20.64 -1.14 -0.72
C THR A 814 -20.82 0.05 0.19
N VAL A 815 -21.43 -0.17 1.35
CA VAL A 815 -21.54 0.82 2.42
C VAL A 815 -20.99 0.18 3.69
N GLN A 816 -19.95 0.79 4.25
CA GLN A 816 -19.35 0.37 5.51
C GLN A 816 -19.48 1.51 6.50
N SER A 817 -20.12 1.27 7.64
CA SER A 817 -20.32 2.24 8.70
C SER A 817 -19.74 1.71 10.00
N THR A 818 -18.99 2.54 10.69
CA THR A 818 -18.32 2.21 11.94
C THR A 818 -18.66 3.24 13.00
N TYR A 819 -18.97 2.78 14.18
CA TYR A 819 -19.08 3.63 15.36
C TYR A 819 -18.08 3.16 16.42
N ASN A 820 -17.14 4.03 16.77
CA ASN A 820 -16.11 3.75 17.77
C ASN A 820 -16.45 4.48 19.09
N TRP A 821 -16.57 3.72 20.15
CA TRP A 821 -16.50 4.20 21.52
C TRP A 821 -15.04 4.30 21.97
N ASP A 822 -14.81 4.60 23.24
CA ASP A 822 -13.44 4.69 23.77
C ASP A 822 -12.72 3.33 23.80
N CYS A 823 -13.45 2.27 24.10
CA CYS A 823 -12.91 0.94 24.34
C CYS A 823 -13.38 -0.13 23.35
N CYS A 824 -14.25 0.20 22.41
CA CYS A 824 -14.75 -0.75 21.41
C CYS A 824 -15.32 -0.04 20.19
N GLY A 825 -15.50 -0.77 19.10
CA GLY A 825 -16.12 -0.28 17.87
C GLY A 825 -17.02 -1.34 17.24
N LEU A 826 -18.10 -0.90 16.62
CA LEU A 826 -18.99 -1.74 15.83
C LEU A 826 -18.96 -1.28 14.39
N THR A 827 -18.68 -2.21 13.48
CA THR A 827 -18.71 -1.98 12.03
C THR A 827 -19.79 -2.84 11.40
N PHE A 828 -20.57 -2.21 10.56
CA PHE A 828 -21.56 -2.86 9.71
C PHE A 828 -21.20 -2.60 8.25
N GLU A 829 -21.27 -3.63 7.41
CA GLU A 829 -21.08 -3.52 5.97
C GLU A 829 -22.24 -4.16 5.23
N TYR A 830 -22.75 -3.44 4.26
CA TYR A 830 -23.61 -3.94 3.21
C TYR A 830 -22.87 -3.89 1.89
N ALA A 831 -22.84 -5.00 1.15
CA ALA A 831 -22.25 -5.08 -0.18
C ALA A 831 -23.24 -5.70 -1.16
N ARG A 832 -23.41 -5.06 -2.32
CA ARG A 832 -24.17 -5.55 -3.45
C ARG A 832 -23.25 -5.80 -4.64
N TRP A 833 -23.42 -6.91 -5.30
CA TRP A 833 -22.69 -7.31 -6.49
C TRP A 833 -23.67 -7.76 -7.56
N ALA A 834 -23.58 -7.16 -8.75
CA ALA A 834 -24.41 -7.47 -9.90
C ALA A 834 -23.50 -7.75 -11.11
N LEU A 835 -22.86 -8.93 -11.11
CA LEU A 835 -21.96 -9.40 -12.14
C LEU A 835 -22.64 -10.45 -13.02
N GLY A 836 -23.84 -10.18 -13.44
CA GLY A 836 -24.64 -11.06 -14.29
C GLY A 836 -25.02 -12.38 -13.60
N PRO A 837 -25.18 -13.46 -14.37
CA PRO A 837 -25.59 -14.77 -13.84
C PRO A 837 -24.52 -15.44 -12.96
N VAL A 838 -23.27 -14.99 -13.06
CA VAL A 838 -22.16 -15.53 -12.26
C VAL A 838 -22.30 -15.14 -10.80
N ARG A 839 -22.62 -13.88 -10.53
CA ARG A 839 -22.77 -13.37 -9.17
C ARG A 839 -23.79 -12.24 -9.10
N ASN A 840 -24.91 -12.50 -8.47
CA ASN A 840 -25.88 -11.50 -8.07
C ASN A 840 -26.08 -11.62 -6.55
N GLU A 841 -25.31 -10.84 -5.80
CA GLU A 841 -25.11 -11.05 -4.36
C GLU A 841 -25.46 -9.79 -3.57
N ASN A 842 -26.23 -9.97 -2.50
CA ASN A 842 -26.36 -9.01 -1.39
C ASN A 842 -25.75 -9.68 -0.16
N ALA A 843 -24.77 -9.03 0.44
CA ALA A 843 -24.05 -9.54 1.60
C ALA A 843 -24.11 -8.55 2.76
N TYR A 844 -24.33 -9.04 3.95
CA TYR A 844 -24.31 -8.31 5.21
C TYR A 844 -23.23 -8.87 6.10
N ARG A 845 -22.35 -8.01 6.57
CA ARG A 845 -21.23 -8.37 7.42
C ARG A 845 -21.16 -7.46 8.64
N PHE A 846 -20.75 -8.04 9.77
CA PHE A 846 -20.56 -7.32 11.01
C PHE A 846 -19.15 -7.55 11.51
N ALA A 847 -18.53 -6.52 12.08
CA ALA A 847 -17.31 -6.65 12.83
C ALA A 847 -17.40 -5.84 14.12
N PHE A 848 -16.84 -6.39 15.16
CA PHE A 848 -16.78 -5.76 16.48
C PHE A 848 -15.32 -5.67 16.90
N SER A 849 -14.85 -4.45 17.18
CA SER A 849 -13.47 -4.21 17.59
C SER A 849 -13.40 -3.93 19.07
N LEU A 850 -12.52 -4.61 19.78
CA LEU A 850 -12.18 -4.40 21.18
C LEU A 850 -10.81 -3.74 21.27
N THR A 851 -10.73 -2.61 21.97
CA THR A 851 -9.46 -1.92 22.18
C THR A 851 -8.50 -2.83 22.94
N ASN A 852 -7.26 -2.92 22.46
CA ASN A 852 -6.19 -3.76 23.00
C ASN A 852 -6.43 -5.29 22.93
N VAL A 853 -7.53 -5.75 22.36
CA VAL A 853 -7.84 -7.18 22.20
C VAL A 853 -7.82 -7.60 20.75
N GLY A 854 -8.52 -6.85 19.87
CA GLY A 854 -8.59 -7.16 18.45
C GLY A 854 -9.93 -6.87 17.82
N THR A 855 -10.12 -7.26 16.58
CA THR A 855 -11.34 -7.04 15.81
C THR A 855 -11.99 -8.38 15.49
N PHE A 856 -13.26 -8.51 15.85
CA PHE A 856 -14.14 -9.63 15.55
C PHE A 856 -14.80 -9.44 14.20
N GLY A 857 -14.70 -10.39 13.30
CA GLY A 857 -15.25 -10.32 11.96
C GLY A 857 -14.19 -9.97 10.88
N ASN A 858 -14.36 -10.54 9.69
CA ASN A 858 -13.44 -10.32 8.56
C ASN A 858 -13.99 -9.23 7.64
N LEU A 859 -13.94 -7.98 8.07
CA LEU A 859 -14.22 -6.85 7.20
C LEU A 859 -12.90 -6.29 6.70
N LYS A 860 -12.57 -6.55 5.42
CA LYS A 860 -11.52 -5.80 4.75
C LYS A 860 -11.97 -4.33 4.68
N ARG A 861 -11.08 -3.41 5.03
CA ARG A 861 -11.31 -1.97 4.83
C ARG A 861 -11.73 -1.73 3.40
N LEU A 862 -12.69 -0.84 3.18
CA LEU A 862 -12.87 -0.18 1.90
C LEU A 862 -11.55 0.52 1.55
N GLN A 863 -10.70 -0.17 0.80
CA GLN A 863 -9.49 0.40 0.25
C GLN A 863 -9.90 1.49 -0.74
N ARG A 864 -9.06 2.52 -0.88
CA ARG A 864 -9.24 3.50 -1.95
C ARG A 864 -9.33 2.73 -3.26
N ILE A 865 -10.39 2.97 -4.02
CA ILE A 865 -10.63 2.28 -5.29
C ILE A 865 -9.62 2.71 -6.37
N TYR A 866 -8.73 3.67 -6.05
CA TYR A 866 -7.74 4.27 -6.95
C TYR A 866 -6.36 4.36 -6.31
#